data_321421f5079ef6e0d1e88a5bafa5446a
#
_entry.id   321421f5079ef6e0d1e88a5bafa5446a
#
_cell.length_a   1.000
_cell.length_b   1.000
_cell.length_c   1.000
_cell.angle_alpha   90.00
_cell.angle_beta   90.00
_cell.angle_gamma   90.00
#
_symmetry.space_group_name_H-M   'P 1'
#
loop_
_entity.id
_entity.type
_entity.pdbx_description
1 polymer ?
#
loop_
_entity_poly.entity_id
_entity_poly.type
_entity_poly.pdbx_seq_one_letter_code
_entity_poly.pdbx_strand_id
1 'polypeptide(L)'
;MRAQFTTKRRVAMNYKNYLEDQLQTSIEAADHKSVYYALLHLTKELCKEKTANQGTKKIYYISAEFLIGKLLSNNLINLGIYDDIKKLLHENGKSLEEIEEFEPEPSLGNGGLGRLAACFLDSIATLGLPGAGIGLNYHYGLFRQVFENNKQKELKNPWIEKENWLIKTDVHFPVQFGSFTLQASMYDIDIPGYGNGINKLHLFDADSIDESLVTDGIHFNKENIAKNLTLFLYPDDSDKAGHLLRIYQQYFMVCCGAKLILKELKEQNFELTSLPEHVVIQINDTHPSMIIPELIRLLMEQGIDFDTATDLVSRTCAYTNHTILAEALEKWPLDYLNEVVPQLVPIIEKLDAKAKEKYKDESVAIIDSQDRVHMAHMDIHYGFSVNGVAALHTDILKNSELKAFYQIYPEKFNNKTNGITFRRWLMHCNLELSEYISSLIGDSWKKDSSKLEKLLEYQNDTKVLNHFLKIKQKNKQKLCMHLKEKQDLDIDPNSIFDIQIKRLHEYKRQQLNALYAIYKYKQIKSGQLPQRPITMIFGAKAAPAYTLAKDIIHLILCLQKLTLSDPEVSPYLKVIMVENYNVTEASHLIPACDISEQISLASKEASGTGNMKFMLNGAVTLGTMDGANVEICNLVGKDNIYIFGKSSQEVIQLYETSGYHSDQYYDNDPLIQNLVDFIISKEMIRIGDPENLCRLYKDLISKDWFMTLLDLKEYIAVKENVMADYEDRMNWAGKMLINTAKAGYFSSDRTIAEYNRDIWKL
;
A
#
# COMPACT_ATOMS: atom_id res chain seq x y z
N MET A 1 20.38 -37.01 29.97
CA MET A 1 21.27 -37.01 28.78
C MET A 1 21.25 -35.63 28.16
N ARG A 2 22.36 -34.91 28.26
CA ARG A 2 22.50 -33.58 27.72
C ARG A 2 22.75 -33.72 26.20
N ALA A 3 21.84 -33.20 25.39
CA ALA A 3 22.08 -33.05 23.95
C ALA A 3 23.14 -31.94 23.76
N GLN A 4 24.32 -32.32 23.30
CA GLN A 4 25.36 -31.43 22.84
C GLN A 4 24.92 -30.82 21.51
N PHE A 5 24.53 -29.56 21.52
CA PHE A 5 24.45 -28.76 20.31
C PHE A 5 25.88 -28.49 19.81
N THR A 6 26.26 -29.20 18.78
CA THR A 6 27.47 -28.90 18.01
C THR A 6 27.22 -27.66 17.16
N THR A 7 27.61 -26.49 17.69
CA THR A 7 27.81 -25.27 16.90
C THR A 7 28.95 -25.53 15.92
N LYS A 8 28.65 -25.85 14.66
CA LYS A 8 29.62 -25.70 13.58
C LYS A 8 30.03 -24.22 13.56
N ARG A 9 31.28 -23.89 13.87
CA ARG A 9 31.87 -22.59 13.64
C ARG A 9 31.70 -22.26 12.15
N ARG A 10 30.76 -21.35 11.83
CA ARG A 10 30.73 -20.66 10.52
C ARG A 10 32.08 -19.94 10.39
N VAL A 11 32.80 -20.20 9.33
CA VAL A 11 33.86 -19.30 8.89
C VAL A 11 33.13 -18.02 8.52
N ALA A 12 33.30 -16.95 9.33
CA ALA A 12 32.67 -15.67 9.05
C ALA A 12 33.12 -15.21 7.66
N MET A 13 32.18 -15.03 6.74
CA MET A 13 32.47 -14.50 5.41
C MET A 13 33.16 -13.15 5.56
N ASN A 14 34.29 -12.95 4.94
CA ASN A 14 34.94 -11.64 4.90
C ASN A 14 34.26 -10.82 3.79
N TYR A 15 33.34 -9.96 4.18
CA TYR A 15 32.55 -9.14 3.23
C TYR A 15 33.44 -8.28 2.32
N LYS A 16 34.53 -7.70 2.85
CA LYS A 16 35.45 -6.92 2.04
C LYS A 16 36.05 -7.73 0.91
N ASN A 17 36.64 -8.88 1.24
CA ASN A 17 37.24 -9.75 0.24
C ASN A 17 36.21 -10.22 -0.80
N TYR A 18 35.01 -10.62 -0.35
CA TYR A 18 33.94 -11.03 -1.27
C TYR A 18 33.58 -9.91 -2.25
N LEU A 19 33.37 -8.68 -1.75
CA LEU A 19 33.01 -7.56 -2.61
C LEU A 19 34.13 -7.20 -3.58
N GLU A 20 35.38 -7.14 -3.12
CA GLU A 20 36.55 -6.83 -3.96
C GLU A 20 36.79 -7.93 -5.02
N ASP A 21 36.55 -9.19 -4.68
CA ASP A 21 36.58 -10.30 -5.65
C ASP A 21 35.48 -10.18 -6.72
N GLN A 22 34.27 -9.77 -6.35
CA GLN A 22 33.18 -9.51 -7.32
C GLN A 22 33.48 -8.29 -8.20
N LEU A 23 34.04 -7.24 -7.61
CA LEU A 23 34.38 -5.98 -8.30
C LEU A 23 35.65 -6.11 -9.17
N GLN A 24 36.51 -7.09 -8.92
CA GLN A 24 37.85 -7.21 -9.52
C GLN A 24 38.71 -5.96 -9.29
N THR A 25 38.41 -5.18 -8.24
CA THR A 25 39.12 -3.97 -7.80
C THR A 25 38.76 -3.67 -6.35
N SER A 26 39.41 -2.66 -5.74
CA SER A 26 39.04 -2.21 -4.39
C SER A 26 37.67 -1.53 -4.38
N ILE A 27 36.96 -1.61 -3.23
CA ILE A 27 35.67 -0.92 -3.03
C ILE A 27 35.81 0.57 -3.25
N GLU A 28 36.93 1.17 -2.80
CA GLU A 28 37.21 2.59 -2.95
C GLU A 28 37.25 3.04 -4.42
N ALA A 29 37.90 2.22 -5.29
CA ALA A 29 38.10 2.55 -6.70
C ALA A 29 36.88 2.25 -7.60
N ALA A 30 35.98 1.37 -7.17
CA ALA A 30 34.79 0.99 -7.94
C ALA A 30 33.75 2.12 -7.99
N ASP A 31 32.98 2.22 -9.07
CA ASP A 31 31.81 3.10 -9.15
C ASP A 31 30.65 2.57 -8.29
N HIS A 32 29.72 3.44 -7.93
CA HIS A 32 28.61 3.11 -7.03
C HIS A 32 27.68 2.03 -7.61
N LYS A 33 27.42 2.03 -8.93
CA LYS A 33 26.56 1.04 -9.58
C LYS A 33 27.17 -0.37 -9.52
N SER A 34 28.48 -0.48 -9.75
CA SER A 34 29.22 -1.74 -9.61
C SER A 34 29.19 -2.27 -8.18
N VAL A 35 29.36 -1.36 -7.19
CA VAL A 35 29.23 -1.74 -5.77
C VAL A 35 27.83 -2.19 -5.43
N TYR A 36 26.78 -1.54 -5.96
CA TYR A 36 25.41 -2.01 -5.80
C TYR A 36 25.23 -3.46 -6.30
N TYR A 37 25.71 -3.78 -7.49
CA TYR A 37 25.61 -5.16 -8.01
C TYR A 37 26.39 -6.17 -7.16
N ALA A 38 27.57 -5.82 -6.68
CA ALA A 38 28.33 -6.68 -5.78
C ALA A 38 27.58 -6.95 -4.47
N LEU A 39 26.90 -5.93 -3.90
CA LEU A 39 26.04 -6.07 -2.73
C LEU A 39 24.77 -6.87 -3.01
N LEU A 40 24.14 -6.72 -4.19
CA LEU A 40 23.04 -7.55 -4.65
C LEU A 40 23.43 -9.02 -4.67
N HIS A 41 24.59 -9.35 -5.26
CA HIS A 41 25.10 -10.73 -5.32
C HIS A 41 25.41 -11.27 -3.91
N LEU A 42 26.11 -10.50 -3.07
CA LEU A 42 26.37 -10.86 -1.67
C LEU A 42 25.07 -11.21 -0.94
N THR A 43 24.07 -10.34 -1.07
CA THR A 43 22.77 -10.51 -0.40
C THR A 43 22.06 -11.78 -0.87
N LYS A 44 22.04 -12.05 -2.18
CA LYS A 44 21.48 -13.28 -2.74
C LYS A 44 22.21 -14.54 -2.24
N GLU A 45 23.54 -14.53 -2.18
CA GLU A 45 24.31 -15.66 -1.65
C GLU A 45 23.98 -15.92 -0.17
N LEU A 46 23.90 -14.87 0.64
CA LEU A 46 23.53 -15.00 2.05
C LEU A 46 22.08 -15.49 2.25
N CYS A 47 21.18 -15.15 1.34
CA CYS A 47 19.81 -15.69 1.34
C CYS A 47 19.79 -17.20 1.05
N LYS A 48 20.62 -17.70 0.13
CA LYS A 48 20.72 -19.14 -0.15
C LYS A 48 21.17 -19.96 1.07
N GLU A 49 21.95 -19.36 1.97
CA GLU A 49 22.41 -20.03 3.19
C GLU A 49 21.33 -20.10 4.29
N LYS A 50 20.23 -19.35 4.14
CA LYS A 50 19.13 -19.36 5.10
C LYS A 50 18.27 -20.61 4.97
N THR A 51 17.74 -21.06 6.10
CA THR A 51 16.80 -22.19 6.12
C THR A 51 15.40 -21.69 5.80
N ALA A 52 14.75 -22.30 4.81
CA ALA A 52 13.34 -22.03 4.53
C ALA A 52 12.48 -22.33 5.77
N ASN A 53 11.52 -21.47 6.06
CA ASN A 53 10.55 -21.72 7.12
C ASN A 53 9.73 -22.96 6.77
N GLN A 54 9.61 -23.88 7.74
CA GLN A 54 8.98 -25.19 7.55
C GLN A 54 7.86 -25.39 8.56
N GLY A 55 6.85 -26.15 8.17
CA GLY A 55 5.71 -26.56 9.01
C GLY A 55 4.89 -27.63 8.30
N THR A 56 3.90 -28.17 9.00
CA THR A 56 2.97 -29.15 8.44
C THR A 56 1.93 -28.52 7.51
N LYS A 57 1.71 -27.21 7.65
CA LYS A 57 0.77 -26.40 6.86
C LYS A 57 1.47 -25.15 6.38
N LYS A 58 1.20 -24.72 5.14
CA LYS A 58 1.81 -23.56 4.48
C LYS A 58 0.74 -22.55 4.07
N ILE A 59 1.01 -21.25 4.30
CA ILE A 59 0.19 -20.16 3.80
C ILE A 59 0.63 -19.75 2.40
N TYR A 60 -0.32 -19.59 1.48
CA TYR A 60 -0.15 -18.92 0.20
C TYR A 60 -0.95 -17.62 0.20
N TYR A 61 -0.22 -16.51 0.22
CA TYR A 61 -0.80 -15.16 0.21
C TYR A 61 -0.89 -14.70 -1.25
N ILE A 62 -2.09 -14.74 -1.84
CA ILE A 62 -2.31 -14.42 -3.26
C ILE A 62 -2.78 -12.98 -3.38
N SER A 63 -2.04 -12.16 -4.12
CA SER A 63 -2.33 -10.75 -4.31
C SER A 63 -1.97 -10.27 -5.71
N ALA A 64 -2.81 -9.43 -6.29
CA ALA A 64 -2.49 -8.76 -7.57
C ALA A 64 -1.31 -7.79 -7.45
N GLU A 65 -1.00 -7.34 -6.23
CA GLU A 65 0.02 -6.34 -5.96
C GLU A 65 0.97 -6.76 -4.85
N PHE A 66 2.27 -6.49 -5.06
CA PHE A 66 3.30 -6.54 -4.03
C PHE A 66 4.22 -5.33 -4.15
N LEU A 67 3.89 -4.23 -3.46
CA LEU A 67 4.69 -3.01 -3.49
C LEU A 67 5.88 -3.14 -2.54
N ILE A 68 6.86 -3.95 -2.94
CA ILE A 68 8.00 -4.33 -2.11
C ILE A 68 9.01 -3.20 -1.89
N GLY A 69 9.12 -2.25 -2.82
CA GLY A 69 10.12 -1.18 -2.77
C GLY A 69 11.54 -1.71 -3.02
N LYS A 70 12.55 -0.87 -2.87
CA LYS A 70 13.97 -1.27 -2.92
C LYS A 70 14.25 -2.31 -1.84
N LEU A 71 15.04 -3.32 -2.16
CA LEU A 71 15.24 -4.50 -1.30
C LEU A 71 16.59 -4.52 -0.57
N LEU A 72 17.61 -3.83 -1.08
CA LEU A 72 18.98 -3.95 -0.57
C LEU A 72 19.06 -3.72 0.94
N SER A 73 18.79 -2.52 1.44
CA SER A 73 18.90 -2.23 2.88
C SER A 73 17.88 -3.01 3.71
N ASN A 74 16.66 -3.22 3.19
CA ASN A 74 15.69 -4.06 3.90
C ASN A 74 16.22 -5.47 4.14
N ASN A 75 16.84 -6.08 3.13
CA ASN A 75 17.41 -7.42 3.24
C ASN A 75 18.67 -7.42 4.12
N LEU A 76 19.55 -6.41 4.01
CA LEU A 76 20.71 -6.27 4.91
C LEU A 76 20.28 -6.20 6.39
N ILE A 77 19.20 -5.46 6.70
CA ILE A 77 18.62 -5.37 8.04
C ILE A 77 18.11 -6.75 8.48
N ASN A 78 17.34 -7.43 7.65
CA ASN A 78 16.76 -8.73 7.97
C ASN A 78 17.84 -9.84 8.09
N LEU A 79 18.92 -9.71 7.35
CA LEU A 79 20.10 -10.57 7.45
C LEU A 79 20.97 -10.25 8.69
N GLY A 80 20.77 -9.08 9.32
CA GLY A 80 21.52 -8.62 10.50
C GLY A 80 22.94 -8.16 10.20
N ILE A 81 23.19 -7.69 8.98
CA ILE A 81 24.53 -7.24 8.52
C ILE A 81 24.54 -5.78 8.03
N TYR A 82 23.44 -5.06 8.21
CA TYR A 82 23.30 -3.68 7.73
C TYR A 82 24.41 -2.76 8.27
N ASP A 83 24.65 -2.80 9.57
CA ASP A 83 25.64 -1.94 10.23
C ASP A 83 27.06 -2.30 9.80
N ASP A 84 27.38 -3.60 9.64
CA ASP A 84 28.68 -4.07 9.17
C ASP A 84 28.98 -3.60 7.75
N ILE A 85 28.00 -3.71 6.84
CA ILE A 85 28.14 -3.27 5.45
C ILE A 85 28.24 -1.75 5.38
N LYS A 86 27.39 -1.01 6.11
CA LYS A 86 27.44 0.46 6.16
C LYS A 86 28.80 0.95 6.64
N LYS A 87 29.33 0.34 7.71
CA LYS A 87 30.65 0.67 8.23
C LYS A 87 31.75 0.36 7.23
N LEU A 88 31.72 -0.83 6.61
CA LEU A 88 32.68 -1.24 5.60
C LEU A 88 32.75 -0.26 4.42
N LEU A 89 31.57 0.15 3.90
CA LEU A 89 31.49 1.11 2.82
C LEU A 89 32.05 2.47 3.24
N HIS A 90 31.69 2.97 4.42
CA HIS A 90 32.20 4.24 4.94
C HIS A 90 33.71 4.25 5.11
N GLU A 91 34.30 3.15 5.62
CA GLU A 91 35.76 2.98 5.75
C GLU A 91 36.48 2.97 4.39
N ASN A 92 35.78 2.70 3.29
CA ASN A 92 36.27 2.73 1.91
C ASN A 92 35.76 3.96 1.11
N GLY A 93 35.30 5.02 1.80
CA GLY A 93 34.91 6.30 1.19
C GLY A 93 33.59 6.24 0.40
N LYS A 94 32.69 5.29 0.72
CA LYS A 94 31.39 5.11 0.06
C LYS A 94 30.23 5.30 1.04
N SER A 95 29.08 5.77 0.54
CA SER A 95 27.82 5.83 1.28
C SER A 95 26.88 4.72 0.79
N LEU A 96 26.29 3.97 1.72
CA LEU A 96 25.27 2.97 1.38
C LEU A 96 24.04 3.64 0.79
N GLU A 97 23.67 4.81 1.32
CA GLU A 97 22.53 5.59 0.87
C GLU A 97 22.70 6.02 -0.61
N GLU A 98 23.89 6.47 -1.01
CA GLU A 98 24.19 6.82 -2.41
C GLU A 98 24.23 5.61 -3.32
N ILE A 99 24.69 4.45 -2.84
CA ILE A 99 24.70 3.20 -3.58
C ILE A 99 23.28 2.68 -3.82
N GLU A 100 22.39 2.79 -2.84
CA GLU A 100 20.98 2.40 -2.99
C GLU A 100 20.21 3.20 -4.05
N GLU A 101 20.66 4.40 -4.42
CA GLU A 101 20.03 5.17 -5.50
C GLU A 101 20.13 4.48 -6.86
N PHE A 102 21.10 3.58 -7.04
CA PHE A 102 21.24 2.78 -8.26
C PHE A 102 20.31 1.56 -8.30
N GLU A 103 19.62 1.21 -7.21
CA GLU A 103 18.64 0.14 -7.22
C GLU A 103 17.34 0.60 -7.90
N PRO A 104 16.90 -0.03 -9.01
CA PRO A 104 15.59 0.21 -9.56
C PRO A 104 14.51 -0.25 -8.57
N GLU A 105 13.55 0.62 -8.23
CA GLU A 105 12.45 0.23 -7.37
C GLU A 105 11.48 -0.70 -8.13
N PRO A 106 11.26 -1.95 -7.68
CA PRO A 106 10.30 -2.85 -8.31
C PRO A 106 8.89 -2.26 -8.30
N SER A 107 8.27 -2.17 -9.48
CA SER A 107 6.98 -1.50 -9.67
C SER A 107 5.82 -2.50 -9.69
N LEU A 108 5.73 -3.34 -8.66
CA LEU A 108 4.78 -4.46 -8.54
C LEU A 108 3.52 -4.14 -7.73
N GLY A 109 3.24 -2.87 -7.46
CA GLY A 109 2.07 -2.47 -6.66
C GLY A 109 1.77 -0.98 -6.73
N ASN A 110 0.61 -0.57 -6.20
CA ASN A 110 0.07 0.79 -6.29
C ASN A 110 -0.43 1.34 -4.95
N GLY A 111 0.18 1.13 -3.87
CA GLY A 111 -0.26 1.80 -2.64
C GLY A 111 -0.60 0.87 -1.49
N GLY A 112 -1.75 1.12 -0.80
CA GLY A 112 -2.07 0.46 0.47
C GLY A 112 -2.11 -1.06 0.40
N LEU A 113 -2.82 -1.61 -0.58
CA LEU A 113 -2.98 -3.06 -0.78
C LEU A 113 -1.63 -3.74 -1.03
N GLY A 114 -0.88 -3.26 -2.02
CA GLY A 114 0.41 -3.86 -2.40
C GLY A 114 1.48 -3.68 -1.31
N ARG A 115 1.51 -2.52 -0.63
CA ARG A 115 2.47 -2.31 0.45
C ARG A 115 2.13 -3.15 1.67
N LEU A 116 0.85 -3.37 1.97
CA LEU A 116 0.43 -4.27 3.04
C LEU A 116 0.88 -5.71 2.76
N ALA A 117 0.65 -6.21 1.54
CA ALA A 117 1.09 -7.54 1.11
C ALA A 117 2.61 -7.71 1.32
N ALA A 118 3.41 -6.70 0.96
CA ALA A 118 4.86 -6.70 1.19
C ALA A 118 5.23 -6.71 2.69
N CYS A 119 4.53 -5.93 3.55
CA CYS A 119 4.73 -5.96 4.99
C CYS A 119 4.38 -7.32 5.59
N PHE A 120 3.33 -7.95 5.09
CA PHE A 120 2.88 -9.26 5.56
C PHE A 120 3.86 -10.36 5.20
N LEU A 121 4.41 -10.36 3.97
CA LEU A 121 5.46 -11.34 3.60
C LEU A 121 6.70 -11.20 4.50
N ASP A 122 7.15 -9.97 4.77
CA ASP A 122 8.26 -9.71 5.68
C ASP A 122 7.97 -10.26 7.09
N SER A 123 6.75 -10.04 7.61
CA SER A 123 6.36 -10.53 8.92
C SER A 123 6.14 -12.05 8.98
N ILE A 124 5.57 -12.66 7.93
CA ILE A 124 5.44 -14.13 7.83
C ILE A 124 6.82 -14.78 7.90
N ALA A 125 7.80 -14.23 7.16
CA ALA A 125 9.17 -14.73 7.19
C ALA A 125 9.84 -14.50 8.55
N THR A 126 9.65 -13.32 9.15
CA THR A 126 10.24 -12.92 10.44
C THR A 126 9.73 -13.79 11.59
N LEU A 127 8.46 -14.13 11.58
CA LEU A 127 7.83 -14.99 12.60
C LEU A 127 8.14 -16.49 12.41
N GLY A 128 8.92 -16.84 11.39
CA GLY A 128 9.29 -18.23 11.12
C GLY A 128 8.13 -19.08 10.57
N LEU A 129 7.09 -18.44 10.03
CA LEU A 129 5.92 -19.12 9.51
C LEU A 129 6.18 -19.63 8.08
N PRO A 130 5.82 -20.87 7.74
CA PRO A 130 5.94 -21.39 6.38
C PRO A 130 4.94 -20.69 5.47
N GLY A 131 5.43 -19.94 4.49
CA GLY A 131 4.56 -19.17 3.61
C GLY A 131 5.20 -18.73 2.31
N ALA A 132 4.36 -18.37 1.35
CA ALA A 132 4.78 -17.79 0.08
C ALA A 132 3.78 -16.72 -0.38
N GLY A 133 4.28 -15.68 -1.06
CA GLY A 133 3.46 -14.79 -1.85
C GLY A 133 3.28 -15.34 -3.26
N ILE A 134 2.12 -15.08 -3.88
CA ILE A 134 1.86 -15.39 -5.29
C ILE A 134 1.32 -14.16 -5.98
N GLY A 135 1.97 -13.74 -7.07
CA GLY A 135 1.60 -12.58 -7.88
C GLY A 135 2.09 -12.66 -9.31
N LEU A 136 2.07 -11.54 -10.02
CA LEU A 136 2.54 -11.43 -11.40
C LEU A 136 3.82 -10.60 -11.49
N ASN A 137 4.68 -10.95 -12.44
CA ASN A 137 5.88 -10.22 -12.76
C ASN A 137 5.59 -9.15 -13.81
N TYR A 138 5.09 -7.99 -13.38
CA TYR A 138 4.82 -6.89 -14.30
C TYR A 138 6.12 -6.24 -14.77
N HIS A 139 6.30 -6.10 -16.10
CA HIS A 139 7.51 -5.52 -16.69
C HIS A 139 7.64 -4.02 -16.42
N TYR A 140 6.52 -3.29 -16.52
CA TYR A 140 6.44 -1.85 -16.27
C TYR A 140 5.65 -1.52 -15.01
N GLY A 141 4.94 -2.50 -14.45
CA GLY A 141 4.16 -2.38 -13.23
C GLY A 141 3.17 -1.23 -13.25
N LEU A 142 3.16 -0.42 -12.18
CA LEU A 142 2.49 0.87 -12.21
C LEU A 142 3.39 1.87 -12.94
N PHE A 143 2.78 2.74 -13.74
CA PHE A 143 3.47 3.76 -14.54
C PHE A 143 4.37 4.69 -13.70
N ARG A 144 5.39 5.25 -14.33
CA ARG A 144 6.15 6.38 -13.82
C ARG A 144 5.39 7.68 -14.12
N GLN A 145 5.18 8.49 -13.09
CA GLN A 145 4.53 9.79 -13.23
C GLN A 145 5.57 10.88 -13.47
N VAL A 146 5.31 11.75 -14.45
CA VAL A 146 6.01 13.03 -14.64
C VAL A 146 4.98 14.16 -14.74
N PHE A 147 5.41 15.39 -14.49
CA PHE A 147 4.55 16.56 -14.61
C PHE A 147 4.93 17.39 -15.84
N GLU A 148 3.99 17.52 -16.76
CA GLU A 148 4.11 18.38 -17.93
C GLU A 148 2.92 19.35 -17.99
N ASN A 149 3.17 20.66 -18.17
CA ASN A 149 2.12 21.69 -18.24
C ASN A 149 1.14 21.67 -17.06
N ASN A 150 1.66 21.45 -15.84
CA ASN A 150 0.89 21.27 -14.61
C ASN A 150 -0.12 20.08 -14.68
N LYS A 151 0.18 19.04 -15.43
CA LYS A 151 -0.64 17.83 -15.53
C LYS A 151 0.19 16.58 -15.29
N GLN A 152 -0.45 15.54 -14.78
CA GLN A 152 0.14 14.21 -14.73
C GLN A 152 0.25 13.63 -16.14
N LYS A 153 1.43 13.11 -16.46
CA LYS A 153 1.70 12.28 -17.63
C LYS A 153 2.25 10.93 -17.17
N GLU A 154 1.74 9.87 -17.74
CA GLU A 154 2.12 8.51 -17.44
C GLU A 154 3.18 8.03 -18.45
N LEU A 155 4.26 7.44 -17.93
CA LEU A 155 5.31 6.81 -18.71
C LEU A 155 5.53 5.36 -18.26
N LYS A 156 6.08 4.52 -19.14
CA LYS A 156 6.53 3.18 -18.73
C LYS A 156 7.59 3.27 -17.63
N ASN A 157 7.58 2.31 -16.72
CA ASN A 157 8.44 2.28 -15.54
C ASN A 157 9.25 0.96 -15.48
N PRO A 158 10.26 0.79 -16.37
CA PRO A 158 11.09 -0.40 -16.40
C PRO A 158 11.92 -0.50 -15.11
N TRP A 159 11.93 -1.68 -14.49
CA TRP A 159 12.69 -1.96 -13.27
C TRP A 159 13.53 -3.24 -13.38
N ILE A 160 13.26 -4.08 -14.38
CA ILE A 160 13.98 -5.33 -14.62
C ILE A 160 15.23 -5.02 -15.43
N GLU A 161 16.36 -4.94 -14.75
CA GLU A 161 17.68 -4.84 -15.38
C GLU A 161 18.31 -6.23 -15.55
N LYS A 162 19.47 -6.31 -16.24
CA LYS A 162 20.21 -7.58 -16.44
C LYS A 162 20.53 -8.26 -15.11
N GLU A 163 21.01 -7.49 -14.15
CA GLU A 163 21.24 -7.92 -12.78
C GLU A 163 20.12 -7.35 -11.91
N ASN A 164 19.32 -8.20 -11.29
CA ASN A 164 18.15 -7.82 -10.52
C ASN A 164 17.84 -8.84 -9.41
N TRP A 165 16.79 -8.62 -8.62
CA TRP A 165 16.39 -9.49 -7.52
C TRP A 165 15.69 -10.78 -7.95
N LEU A 166 15.19 -10.88 -9.20
CA LEU A 166 14.48 -12.05 -9.70
C LEU A 166 15.43 -13.26 -9.81
N ILE A 167 14.90 -14.42 -9.47
CA ILE A 167 15.57 -15.72 -9.61
C ILE A 167 14.67 -16.58 -10.51
N LYS A 168 15.07 -16.80 -11.75
CA LYS A 168 14.33 -17.68 -12.66
C LYS A 168 14.35 -19.09 -12.12
N THR A 169 13.19 -19.77 -12.12
CA THR A 169 13.04 -21.16 -11.69
C THR A 169 12.79 -22.09 -12.87
N ASP A 170 12.79 -23.40 -12.62
CA ASP A 170 12.42 -24.41 -13.62
C ASP A 170 10.92 -24.73 -13.63
N VAL A 171 10.10 -23.91 -12.94
CA VAL A 171 8.65 -24.10 -12.86
C VAL A 171 7.97 -23.38 -14.01
N HIS A 172 7.27 -24.14 -14.83
CA HIS A 172 6.51 -23.66 -15.97
C HIS A 172 5.11 -24.26 -15.97
N PHE A 173 4.11 -23.48 -16.34
CA PHE A 173 2.73 -23.96 -16.46
C PHE A 173 2.08 -23.48 -17.76
N PRO A 174 1.38 -24.38 -18.50
CA PRO A 174 0.45 -23.94 -19.52
C PRO A 174 -0.81 -23.36 -18.85
N VAL A 175 -1.24 -22.17 -19.26
CA VAL A 175 -2.49 -21.54 -18.82
C VAL A 175 -3.44 -21.50 -20.00
N GLN A 176 -4.53 -22.27 -19.91
CA GLN A 176 -5.58 -22.34 -20.94
C GLN A 176 -6.59 -21.24 -20.73
N PHE A 177 -6.76 -20.40 -21.72
CA PHE A 177 -7.89 -19.49 -21.88
C PHE A 177 -8.89 -20.07 -22.88
N GLY A 178 -10.00 -19.38 -23.11
CA GLY A 178 -11.06 -19.89 -23.99
C GLY A 178 -10.56 -20.33 -25.38
N SER A 179 -9.78 -19.49 -26.06
CA SER A 179 -9.35 -19.74 -27.44
C SER A 179 -7.86 -20.04 -27.63
N PHE A 180 -7.03 -19.88 -26.58
CA PHE A 180 -5.58 -20.04 -26.68
C PHE A 180 -4.96 -20.46 -25.34
N THR A 181 -3.70 -20.90 -25.42
CA THR A 181 -2.88 -21.27 -24.23
C THR A 181 -1.63 -20.41 -24.18
N LEU A 182 -1.28 -19.90 -23.00
CA LEU A 182 0.00 -19.25 -22.75
C LEU A 182 0.89 -20.12 -21.87
N GLN A 183 2.20 -20.03 -22.08
CA GLN A 183 3.19 -20.59 -21.17
C GLN A 183 3.55 -19.55 -20.12
N ALA A 184 3.52 -19.95 -18.85
CA ALA A 184 3.94 -19.17 -17.72
C ALA A 184 5.26 -19.69 -17.17
N SER A 185 6.21 -18.79 -16.92
CA SER A 185 7.43 -19.05 -16.16
C SER A 185 7.33 -18.44 -14.77
N MET A 186 7.89 -19.10 -13.76
CA MET A 186 7.94 -18.60 -12.39
C MET A 186 9.31 -17.99 -12.08
N TYR A 187 9.26 -16.82 -11.45
CA TYR A 187 10.41 -16.13 -10.89
C TYR A 187 10.22 -15.95 -9.39
N ASP A 188 11.27 -16.18 -8.63
CA ASP A 188 11.28 -15.99 -7.18
C ASP A 188 11.96 -14.68 -6.79
N ILE A 189 11.46 -14.06 -5.72
CA ILE A 189 12.20 -13.08 -4.92
C ILE A 189 12.32 -13.66 -3.53
N ASP A 190 13.54 -13.71 -3.01
CA ASP A 190 13.82 -14.16 -1.65
C ASP A 190 13.34 -13.12 -0.61
N ILE A 191 12.65 -13.58 0.42
CA ILE A 191 12.11 -12.76 1.51
C ILE A 191 12.74 -13.24 2.82
N PRO A 192 13.95 -12.75 3.17
CA PRO A 192 14.57 -13.10 4.44
C PRO A 192 13.80 -12.47 5.59
N GLY A 193 13.51 -13.24 6.64
CA GLY A 193 12.96 -12.72 7.89
C GLY A 193 14.03 -12.07 8.77
N TYR A 194 13.61 -11.20 9.67
CA TYR A 194 14.47 -10.60 10.69
C TYR A 194 14.87 -11.65 11.74
N GLY A 195 15.81 -12.48 11.36
CA GLY A 195 16.25 -13.67 12.09
C GLY A 195 16.80 -14.74 11.16
N ASN A 196 16.43 -16.00 11.37
CA ASN A 196 17.03 -17.11 10.64
C ASN A 196 16.21 -17.67 9.47
N GLY A 197 14.92 -17.39 9.39
CA GLY A 197 14.01 -17.92 8.38
C GLY A 197 14.05 -17.16 7.06
N ILE A 198 13.60 -17.82 6.01
CA ILE A 198 13.38 -17.24 4.68
C ILE A 198 12.13 -17.81 4.05
N ASN A 199 11.39 -16.97 3.35
CA ASN A 199 10.26 -17.33 2.49
C ASN A 199 10.49 -16.81 1.07
N LYS A 200 9.52 -16.98 0.19
CA LYS A 200 9.62 -16.54 -1.21
C LYS A 200 8.37 -15.79 -1.65
N LEU A 201 8.57 -14.86 -2.57
CA LEU A 201 7.52 -14.30 -3.41
C LEU A 201 7.66 -14.94 -4.80
N HIS A 202 6.65 -15.71 -5.21
CA HIS A 202 6.54 -16.32 -6.52
C HIS A 202 5.81 -15.36 -7.46
N LEU A 203 6.48 -14.97 -8.53
CA LEU A 203 5.95 -14.08 -9.57
C LEU A 203 5.86 -14.84 -10.88
N PHE A 204 4.67 -14.88 -11.47
CA PHE A 204 4.46 -15.52 -12.76
C PHE A 204 4.48 -14.51 -13.90
N ASP A 205 5.09 -14.89 -15.00
CA ASP A 205 5.24 -14.11 -16.21
C ASP A 205 4.87 -14.95 -17.44
N ALA A 206 4.28 -14.32 -18.44
CA ALA A 206 4.01 -15.02 -19.70
C ALA A 206 5.25 -14.97 -20.61
N ASP A 207 5.66 -16.12 -21.13
CA ASP A 207 6.92 -16.27 -21.91
C ASP A 207 6.92 -15.46 -23.22
N SER A 208 5.76 -15.05 -23.69
CA SER A 208 5.56 -14.37 -24.99
C SER A 208 5.44 -12.84 -24.92
N ILE A 209 5.71 -12.24 -23.75
CA ILE A 209 5.58 -10.78 -23.55
C ILE A 209 6.52 -10.00 -24.49
N ASP A 210 6.00 -8.91 -25.02
CA ASP A 210 6.68 -8.06 -25.99
C ASP A 210 6.65 -6.59 -25.55
N GLU A 211 7.74 -6.15 -24.92
CA GLU A 211 7.90 -4.77 -24.41
C GLU A 211 7.88 -3.73 -25.54
N SER A 212 8.15 -4.13 -26.80
CA SER A 212 8.15 -3.23 -27.95
C SER A 212 6.76 -2.71 -28.33
N LEU A 213 5.69 -3.34 -27.81
CA LEU A 213 4.32 -2.86 -28.01
C LEU A 213 4.06 -1.49 -27.37
N VAL A 214 4.84 -1.11 -26.35
CA VAL A 214 4.73 0.19 -25.66
C VAL A 214 5.76 1.15 -26.26
N THR A 215 5.33 1.97 -27.19
CA THR A 215 6.21 2.92 -27.89
C THR A 215 6.24 4.29 -27.23
N ASP A 216 5.11 4.78 -26.71
CA ASP A 216 4.99 6.07 -26.03
C ASP A 216 4.02 5.97 -24.85
N GLY A 217 4.39 6.58 -23.72
CA GLY A 217 3.57 6.61 -22.52
C GLY A 217 3.30 5.21 -21.97
N ILE A 218 2.01 4.89 -21.83
CA ILE A 218 1.52 3.58 -21.35
C ILE A 218 0.52 2.93 -22.31
N HIS A 219 0.40 3.47 -23.52
CA HIS A 219 -0.57 3.00 -24.50
C HIS A 219 -0.03 1.80 -25.31
N PHE A 220 -0.86 0.80 -25.48
CA PHE A 220 -0.59 -0.40 -26.29
C PHE A 220 -1.91 -1.04 -26.75
N ASN A 221 -1.82 -1.95 -27.73
CA ASN A 221 -2.98 -2.72 -28.17
C ASN A 221 -3.34 -3.78 -27.11
N LYS A 222 -4.47 -3.58 -26.42
CA LYS A 222 -4.96 -4.45 -25.34
C LYS A 222 -5.46 -5.81 -25.84
N GLU A 223 -5.80 -5.96 -27.13
CA GLU A 223 -6.36 -7.19 -27.69
C GLU A 223 -5.31 -8.32 -27.84
N ASN A 224 -4.04 -7.96 -27.92
CA ASN A 224 -2.96 -8.96 -28.08
C ASN A 224 -2.49 -9.51 -26.74
N ILE A 225 -3.37 -10.23 -26.07
CA ILE A 225 -3.17 -10.76 -24.72
C ILE A 225 -1.86 -11.55 -24.59
N ALA A 226 -1.53 -12.38 -25.59
CA ALA A 226 -0.32 -13.19 -25.55
C ALA A 226 0.97 -12.36 -25.43
N LYS A 227 0.94 -11.10 -25.85
CA LYS A 227 2.12 -10.22 -25.84
C LYS A 227 2.07 -9.10 -24.80
N ASN A 228 0.93 -8.87 -24.17
CA ASN A 228 0.76 -7.72 -23.28
C ASN A 228 0.38 -8.05 -21.85
N LEU A 229 0.08 -9.32 -21.54
CA LEU A 229 -0.58 -9.76 -20.31
C LEU A 229 0.10 -9.25 -19.03
N THR A 230 1.43 -9.27 -18.96
CA THR A 230 2.21 -8.87 -17.78
C THR A 230 3.00 -7.57 -17.99
N LEU A 231 2.62 -6.72 -18.97
CA LEU A 231 3.29 -5.43 -19.16
C LEU A 231 3.00 -4.46 -18.01
N PHE A 232 1.71 -4.20 -17.72
CA PHE A 232 1.29 -3.21 -16.71
C PHE A 232 0.37 -3.80 -15.66
N LEU A 233 0.56 -3.36 -14.44
CA LEU A 233 -0.42 -3.45 -13.36
C LEU A 233 -1.51 -2.40 -13.60
N TYR A 234 -2.78 -2.79 -13.53
CA TYR A 234 -3.94 -1.91 -13.76
C TYR A 234 -3.87 -1.13 -15.08
N PRO A 235 -3.90 -1.84 -16.22
CA PRO A 235 -4.03 -1.18 -17.52
C PRO A 235 -5.31 -0.36 -17.55
N ASP A 236 -5.36 0.61 -18.47
CA ASP A 236 -6.56 1.41 -18.70
C ASP A 236 -7.75 0.48 -19.00
N ASP A 237 -8.76 0.50 -18.14
CA ASP A 237 -9.98 -0.32 -18.18
C ASP A 237 -11.23 0.51 -18.50
N SER A 238 -11.07 1.62 -19.20
CA SER A 238 -12.18 2.45 -19.66
C SER A 238 -13.02 1.81 -20.78
N ASP A 239 -12.55 0.71 -21.36
CA ASP A 239 -13.18 -0.02 -22.44
C ASP A 239 -13.27 -1.55 -22.15
N LYS A 240 -14.03 -2.26 -23.01
CA LYS A 240 -14.18 -3.73 -22.90
C LYS A 240 -12.83 -4.46 -22.94
N ALA A 241 -11.93 -4.05 -23.82
CA ALA A 241 -10.62 -4.71 -23.97
C ALA A 241 -9.79 -4.61 -22.68
N GLY A 242 -9.85 -3.45 -22.01
CA GLY A 242 -9.23 -3.25 -20.69
C GLY A 242 -9.86 -4.11 -19.59
N HIS A 243 -11.18 -4.22 -19.55
CA HIS A 243 -11.89 -5.13 -18.64
C HIS A 243 -11.47 -6.59 -18.86
N LEU A 244 -11.47 -7.05 -20.12
CA LEU A 244 -11.02 -8.41 -20.45
C LEU A 244 -9.57 -8.64 -20.04
N LEU A 245 -8.67 -7.70 -20.31
CA LEU A 245 -7.26 -7.82 -19.93
C LEU A 245 -7.10 -8.00 -18.40
N ARG A 246 -7.89 -7.29 -17.58
CA ARG A 246 -7.90 -7.52 -16.13
C ARG A 246 -8.32 -8.93 -15.74
N ILE A 247 -9.37 -9.48 -16.39
CA ILE A 247 -9.81 -10.85 -16.13
C ILE A 247 -8.73 -11.85 -16.56
N TYR A 248 -8.06 -11.62 -17.71
CA TYR A 248 -6.93 -12.42 -18.16
C TYR A 248 -5.78 -12.42 -17.13
N GLN A 249 -5.40 -11.25 -16.59
CA GLN A 249 -4.36 -11.14 -15.57
C GLN A 249 -4.72 -11.89 -14.29
N GLN A 250 -5.93 -11.69 -13.78
CA GLN A 250 -6.42 -12.34 -12.57
C GLN A 250 -6.43 -13.86 -12.73
N TYR A 251 -6.97 -14.37 -13.83
CA TYR A 251 -6.99 -15.82 -14.06
C TYR A 251 -5.61 -16.41 -14.26
N PHE A 252 -4.73 -15.73 -15.00
CA PHE A 252 -3.35 -16.19 -15.19
C PHE A 252 -2.64 -16.37 -13.83
N MET A 253 -2.77 -15.41 -12.95
CA MET A 253 -2.22 -15.45 -11.60
C MET A 253 -2.76 -16.63 -10.79
N VAL A 254 -4.08 -16.79 -10.73
CA VAL A 254 -4.69 -17.82 -9.88
C VAL A 254 -4.53 -19.23 -10.46
N CYS A 255 -4.53 -19.37 -11.77
CA CYS A 255 -4.27 -20.67 -12.43
C CYS A 255 -2.84 -21.16 -12.13
N CYS A 256 -1.85 -20.28 -12.26
CA CYS A 256 -0.47 -20.59 -11.92
C CYS A 256 -0.33 -20.89 -10.41
N GLY A 257 -0.96 -20.08 -9.55
CA GLY A 257 -0.96 -20.30 -8.10
C GLY A 257 -1.59 -21.64 -7.71
N ALA A 258 -2.76 -21.96 -8.24
CA ALA A 258 -3.43 -23.24 -7.99
C ALA A 258 -2.59 -24.44 -8.40
N LYS A 259 -1.99 -24.38 -9.60
CA LYS A 259 -1.09 -25.44 -10.11
C LYS A 259 0.15 -25.59 -9.25
N LEU A 260 0.76 -24.48 -8.81
CA LEU A 260 1.92 -24.52 -7.91
C LEU A 260 1.55 -25.19 -6.58
N ILE A 261 0.43 -24.80 -5.96
CA ILE A 261 -0.04 -25.36 -4.69
C ILE A 261 -0.23 -26.87 -4.81
N LEU A 262 -0.95 -27.32 -5.83
CA LEU A 262 -1.18 -28.77 -6.02
C LEU A 262 0.09 -29.54 -6.39
N LYS A 263 1.04 -28.90 -7.12
CA LYS A 263 2.36 -29.47 -7.41
C LYS A 263 3.16 -29.69 -6.12
N GLU A 264 3.29 -28.65 -5.28
CA GLU A 264 4.03 -28.73 -4.02
C GLU A 264 3.42 -29.76 -3.06
N LEU A 265 2.08 -29.85 -2.99
CA LEU A 265 1.37 -30.83 -2.18
C LEU A 265 1.74 -32.27 -2.61
N LYS A 266 1.76 -32.55 -3.93
CA LYS A 266 2.15 -33.85 -4.49
C LYS A 266 3.62 -34.17 -4.27
N GLU A 267 4.50 -33.18 -4.40
CA GLU A 267 5.94 -33.34 -4.16
C GLU A 267 6.26 -33.72 -2.71
N GLN A 268 5.42 -33.29 -1.78
CA GLN A 268 5.50 -33.68 -0.37
C GLN A 268 4.80 -35.03 -0.07
N ASN A 269 4.28 -35.70 -1.11
CA ASN A 269 3.56 -36.98 -1.05
C ASN A 269 2.27 -36.89 -0.19
N PHE A 270 1.58 -35.76 -0.17
CA PHE A 270 0.29 -35.61 0.46
C PHE A 270 -0.84 -35.93 -0.52
N GLU A 271 -1.90 -36.55 -0.02
CA GLU A 271 -3.13 -36.79 -0.77
C GLU A 271 -3.86 -35.47 -1.04
N LEU A 272 -4.48 -35.32 -2.23
CA LEU A 272 -5.21 -34.10 -2.56
C LEU A 272 -6.42 -33.87 -1.64
N THR A 273 -6.99 -34.94 -1.07
CA THR A 273 -8.08 -34.87 -0.10
C THR A 273 -7.66 -34.30 1.27
N SER A 274 -6.35 -34.24 1.53
CA SER A 274 -5.79 -33.61 2.73
C SER A 274 -5.37 -32.14 2.50
N LEU A 275 -5.83 -31.52 1.41
CA LEU A 275 -5.51 -30.11 1.08
C LEU A 275 -5.71 -29.14 2.25
N PRO A 276 -6.82 -29.13 3.02
CA PRO A 276 -7.03 -28.17 4.11
C PRO A 276 -6.09 -28.36 5.32
N GLU A 277 -5.55 -29.56 5.47
CA GLU A 277 -4.61 -29.90 6.55
C GLU A 277 -3.21 -29.34 6.29
N HIS A 278 -2.83 -29.13 5.03
CA HIS A 278 -1.48 -28.74 4.59
C HIS A 278 -1.41 -27.37 3.95
N VAL A 279 -2.55 -26.80 3.54
CA VAL A 279 -2.61 -25.55 2.78
C VAL A 279 -3.63 -24.60 3.40
N VAL A 280 -3.26 -23.35 3.48
CA VAL A 280 -4.21 -22.25 3.62
C VAL A 280 -3.93 -21.21 2.54
N ILE A 281 -4.97 -20.64 1.95
CA ILE A 281 -4.89 -19.59 0.95
C ILE A 281 -5.53 -18.34 1.52
N GLN A 282 -4.78 -17.24 1.55
CA GLN A 282 -5.33 -15.93 1.86
C GLN A 282 -5.60 -15.18 0.56
N ILE A 283 -6.87 -14.96 0.26
CA ILE A 283 -7.35 -14.16 -0.88
C ILE A 283 -7.28 -12.70 -0.47
N ASN A 284 -6.37 -11.94 -1.08
CA ASN A 284 -6.14 -10.54 -0.76
C ASN A 284 -6.96 -9.62 -1.67
N ASP A 285 -8.10 -9.15 -1.17
CA ASP A 285 -9.18 -8.52 -1.92
C ASP A 285 -9.80 -9.48 -2.97
N THR A 286 -10.61 -8.98 -3.90
CA THR A 286 -11.36 -9.80 -4.86
C THR A 286 -10.56 -10.23 -6.10
N HIS A 287 -9.40 -9.65 -6.34
CA HIS A 287 -8.60 -9.95 -7.53
C HIS A 287 -8.24 -11.45 -7.68
N PRO A 288 -7.92 -12.19 -6.59
CA PRO A 288 -7.64 -13.63 -6.68
C PRO A 288 -8.87 -14.55 -6.53
N SER A 289 -10.10 -14.05 -6.46
CA SER A 289 -11.30 -14.87 -6.15
C SER A 289 -11.49 -16.08 -7.06
N MET A 290 -11.07 -16.01 -8.33
CA MET A 290 -11.12 -17.13 -9.26
C MET A 290 -10.27 -18.34 -8.81
N ILE A 291 -9.47 -18.24 -7.75
CA ILE A 291 -8.76 -19.38 -7.16
C ILE A 291 -9.73 -20.47 -6.68
N ILE A 292 -10.92 -20.08 -6.22
CA ILE A 292 -11.94 -20.99 -5.72
C ILE A 292 -12.43 -21.91 -6.85
N PRO A 293 -13.05 -21.42 -7.94
CA PRO A 293 -13.50 -22.29 -9.01
C PRO A 293 -12.35 -22.98 -9.77
N GLU A 294 -11.16 -22.38 -9.84
CA GLU A 294 -10.02 -23.02 -10.50
C GLU A 294 -9.48 -24.22 -9.71
N LEU A 295 -9.35 -24.12 -8.38
CA LEU A 295 -8.97 -25.27 -7.54
C LEU A 295 -10.02 -26.38 -7.61
N ILE A 296 -11.31 -26.06 -7.57
CA ILE A 296 -12.38 -27.05 -7.75
C ILE A 296 -12.23 -27.75 -9.09
N ARG A 297 -12.02 -27.00 -10.18
CA ARG A 297 -11.80 -27.55 -11.52
C ARG A 297 -10.61 -28.50 -11.56
N LEU A 298 -9.47 -28.09 -11.04
CA LEU A 298 -8.25 -28.90 -11.04
C LEU A 298 -8.37 -30.15 -10.17
N LEU A 299 -9.08 -30.11 -9.05
CA LEU A 299 -9.37 -31.29 -8.21
C LEU A 299 -10.30 -32.25 -8.93
N MET A 300 -11.31 -31.74 -9.64
CA MET A 300 -12.22 -32.57 -10.45
C MET A 300 -11.46 -33.26 -11.59
N GLU A 301 -10.51 -32.60 -12.24
CA GLU A 301 -9.63 -33.22 -13.25
C GLU A 301 -8.78 -34.36 -12.69
N GLN A 302 -8.53 -34.38 -11.38
CA GLN A 302 -7.84 -35.48 -10.70
C GLN A 302 -8.80 -36.57 -10.15
N GLY A 303 -10.09 -36.51 -10.55
CA GLY A 303 -11.09 -37.52 -10.21
C GLY A 303 -11.83 -37.29 -8.88
N ILE A 304 -11.68 -36.14 -8.23
CA ILE A 304 -12.45 -35.76 -7.03
C ILE A 304 -13.79 -35.21 -7.50
N ASP A 305 -14.90 -35.67 -6.92
CA ASP A 305 -16.21 -35.17 -7.29
C ASP A 305 -16.41 -33.71 -6.88
N PHE A 306 -17.36 -33.02 -7.51
CA PHE A 306 -17.61 -31.60 -7.32
C PHE A 306 -17.90 -31.21 -5.87
N ASP A 307 -18.68 -32.03 -5.15
CA ASP A 307 -19.10 -31.70 -3.78
C ASP A 307 -17.94 -31.83 -2.81
N THR A 308 -17.14 -32.89 -2.94
CA THR A 308 -15.91 -33.11 -2.19
C THR A 308 -14.89 -31.99 -2.51
N ALA A 309 -14.66 -31.67 -3.78
CA ALA A 309 -13.74 -30.60 -4.18
C ALA A 309 -14.16 -29.23 -3.62
N THR A 310 -15.46 -28.95 -3.63
CA THR A 310 -16.02 -27.71 -3.06
C THR A 310 -15.81 -27.62 -1.54
N ASP A 311 -16.01 -28.71 -0.82
CA ASP A 311 -15.76 -28.77 0.64
C ASP A 311 -14.28 -28.54 0.94
N LEU A 312 -13.37 -29.22 0.26
CA LEU A 312 -11.93 -29.08 0.42
C LEU A 312 -11.48 -27.62 0.20
N VAL A 313 -11.92 -27.00 -0.90
CA VAL A 313 -11.56 -25.61 -1.22
C VAL A 313 -12.15 -24.63 -0.20
N SER A 314 -13.39 -24.86 0.25
CA SER A 314 -14.05 -24.02 1.24
C SER A 314 -13.35 -24.02 2.60
N ARG A 315 -12.67 -25.11 2.96
CA ARG A 315 -11.86 -25.23 4.18
C ARG A 315 -10.42 -24.75 4.01
N THR A 316 -10.03 -24.41 2.78
CA THR A 316 -8.66 -23.99 2.43
C THR A 316 -8.55 -22.48 2.24
N CYS A 317 -9.60 -21.81 1.74
CA CYS A 317 -9.58 -20.40 1.37
C CYS A 317 -10.11 -19.48 2.48
N ALA A 318 -9.39 -18.40 2.76
CA ALA A 318 -9.79 -17.29 3.63
C ALA A 318 -9.73 -15.98 2.83
N TYR A 319 -10.69 -15.08 3.06
CA TYR A 319 -10.85 -13.85 2.32
C TYR A 319 -10.62 -12.62 3.20
N THR A 320 -9.79 -11.69 2.73
CA THR A 320 -9.64 -10.35 3.31
C THR A 320 -10.30 -9.33 2.41
N ASN A 321 -11.31 -8.62 2.94
CA ASN A 321 -11.92 -7.49 2.26
C ASN A 321 -11.14 -6.20 2.56
N HIS A 322 -10.77 -5.44 1.52
CA HIS A 322 -10.10 -4.14 1.63
C HIS A 322 -10.97 -2.97 1.16
N THR A 323 -12.21 -3.25 0.76
CA THR A 323 -13.09 -2.29 0.10
C THR A 323 -14.34 -2.05 0.92
N ILE A 324 -14.68 -0.78 1.21
CA ILE A 324 -15.94 -0.42 1.87
C ILE A 324 -17.03 -0.14 0.83
N LEU A 325 -16.69 0.54 -0.27
CA LEU A 325 -17.66 0.97 -1.27
C LEU A 325 -18.26 -0.24 -1.99
N ALA A 326 -19.56 -0.51 -1.81
CA ALA A 326 -20.25 -1.62 -2.48
C ALA A 326 -20.12 -1.57 -4.00
N GLU A 327 -20.11 -0.37 -4.58
CA GLU A 327 -19.92 -0.18 -6.03
C GLU A 327 -18.52 -0.59 -6.51
N ALA A 328 -17.53 -0.54 -5.62
CA ALA A 328 -16.14 -0.94 -5.91
C ALA A 328 -15.88 -2.44 -5.64
N LEU A 329 -16.84 -3.19 -5.09
CA LEU A 329 -16.77 -4.65 -5.04
C LEU A 329 -16.87 -5.20 -6.47
N GLU A 330 -15.85 -5.96 -6.86
CA GLU A 330 -15.67 -6.39 -8.25
C GLU A 330 -16.78 -7.33 -8.71
N LYS A 331 -17.37 -6.99 -9.86
CA LYS A 331 -18.41 -7.75 -10.52
C LYS A 331 -18.07 -7.90 -11.99
N TRP A 332 -18.05 -9.12 -12.50
CA TRP A 332 -17.77 -9.37 -13.90
C TRP A 332 -19.01 -9.86 -14.63
N PRO A 333 -19.35 -9.30 -15.81
CA PRO A 333 -20.36 -9.87 -16.68
C PRO A 333 -20.03 -11.33 -17.00
N LEU A 334 -21.03 -12.20 -16.94
CA LEU A 334 -20.85 -13.64 -17.17
C LEU A 334 -20.36 -13.92 -18.60
N ASP A 335 -20.76 -13.11 -19.57
CA ASP A 335 -20.27 -13.19 -20.95
C ASP A 335 -18.78 -12.89 -21.06
N TYR A 336 -18.24 -11.98 -20.27
CA TYR A 336 -16.79 -11.73 -20.22
C TYR A 336 -16.02 -12.92 -19.66
N LEU A 337 -16.53 -13.53 -18.59
CA LEU A 337 -15.94 -14.76 -18.04
C LEU A 337 -16.04 -15.91 -19.04
N ASN A 338 -17.16 -16.02 -19.75
CA ASN A 338 -17.33 -17.05 -20.79
C ASN A 338 -16.40 -16.83 -21.99
N GLU A 339 -16.04 -15.59 -22.31
CA GLU A 339 -15.06 -15.28 -23.35
C GLU A 339 -13.63 -15.66 -22.89
N VAL A 340 -13.26 -15.33 -21.66
CA VAL A 340 -11.87 -15.47 -21.15
C VAL A 340 -11.62 -16.87 -20.56
N VAL A 341 -12.55 -17.37 -19.73
CA VAL A 341 -12.38 -18.58 -18.90
C VAL A 341 -13.64 -19.48 -18.95
N PRO A 342 -14.09 -19.91 -20.14
CA PRO A 342 -15.33 -20.69 -20.30
C PRO A 342 -15.33 -21.98 -19.46
N GLN A 343 -14.16 -22.52 -19.13
CA GLN A 343 -14.00 -23.70 -18.29
C GLN A 343 -14.40 -23.48 -16.82
N LEU A 344 -14.41 -22.23 -16.33
CA LEU A 344 -14.83 -21.90 -14.97
C LEU A 344 -16.33 -21.61 -14.87
N VAL A 345 -16.97 -21.17 -15.94
CA VAL A 345 -18.38 -20.75 -15.93
C VAL A 345 -19.31 -21.86 -15.42
N PRO A 346 -19.23 -23.12 -15.88
CA PRO A 346 -20.11 -24.18 -15.36
C PRO A 346 -19.90 -24.48 -13.87
N ILE A 347 -18.71 -24.23 -13.34
CA ILE A 347 -18.41 -24.39 -11.91
C ILE A 347 -19.03 -23.24 -11.13
N ILE A 348 -18.85 -22.00 -11.58
CA ILE A 348 -19.44 -20.80 -10.97
C ILE A 348 -20.97 -20.90 -10.94
N GLU A 349 -21.60 -21.34 -12.04
CA GLU A 349 -23.05 -21.57 -12.11
C GLU A 349 -23.53 -22.62 -11.11
N LYS A 350 -22.77 -23.73 -10.94
CA LYS A 350 -23.10 -24.75 -9.94
C LYS A 350 -22.94 -24.22 -8.50
N LEU A 351 -21.91 -23.41 -8.24
CA LEU A 351 -21.71 -22.77 -6.95
C LEU A 351 -22.85 -21.80 -6.63
N ASP A 352 -23.26 -20.98 -7.60
CA ASP A 352 -24.40 -20.08 -7.49
C ASP A 352 -25.71 -20.83 -7.25
N ALA A 353 -25.98 -21.89 -8.04
CA ALA A 353 -27.16 -22.72 -7.87
C ALA A 353 -27.27 -23.31 -6.46
N LYS A 354 -26.16 -23.81 -5.88
CA LYS A 354 -26.13 -24.30 -4.50
C LYS A 354 -26.37 -23.19 -3.47
N ALA A 355 -25.78 -22.00 -3.69
CA ALA A 355 -26.03 -20.87 -2.82
C ALA A 355 -27.49 -20.44 -2.84
N LYS A 356 -28.12 -20.34 -4.02
CA LYS A 356 -29.54 -20.00 -4.21
C LYS A 356 -30.52 -21.09 -3.71
N GLU A 357 -30.14 -22.35 -3.80
CA GLU A 357 -30.93 -23.43 -3.21
C GLU A 357 -31.00 -23.32 -1.69
N LYS A 358 -29.84 -22.99 -1.07
CA LYS A 358 -29.72 -22.89 0.40
C LYS A 358 -30.28 -21.56 0.93
N TYR A 359 -30.04 -20.48 0.22
CA TYR A 359 -30.44 -19.11 0.60
C TYR A 359 -31.25 -18.48 -0.52
N LYS A 360 -32.51 -18.14 -0.21
CA LYS A 360 -33.46 -17.56 -1.19
C LYS A 360 -33.43 -16.03 -1.19
N ASP A 361 -32.27 -15.46 -0.87
CA ASP A 361 -32.04 -14.02 -0.81
C ASP A 361 -31.14 -13.62 -2.00
N GLU A 362 -31.70 -12.89 -2.96
CA GLU A 362 -30.98 -12.41 -4.14
C GLU A 362 -29.79 -11.51 -3.80
N SER A 363 -29.79 -10.85 -2.63
CA SER A 363 -28.70 -9.98 -2.22
C SER A 363 -27.39 -10.73 -1.90
N VAL A 364 -27.45 -12.04 -1.74
CA VAL A 364 -26.29 -12.91 -1.51
C VAL A 364 -25.98 -13.83 -2.68
N ALA A 365 -26.70 -13.70 -3.80
CA ALA A 365 -26.45 -14.50 -5.00
C ALA A 365 -25.05 -14.22 -5.56
N ILE A 366 -24.37 -15.25 -6.08
CA ILE A 366 -23.07 -15.09 -6.76
C ILE A 366 -23.32 -14.48 -8.15
N ILE A 367 -24.32 -14.97 -8.88
CA ILE A 367 -24.73 -14.41 -10.17
C ILE A 367 -26.03 -13.64 -9.95
N ASP A 368 -25.99 -12.33 -10.19
CA ASP A 368 -27.15 -11.46 -10.01
C ASP A 368 -28.13 -11.52 -11.21
N SER A 369 -29.28 -10.83 -11.07
CA SER A 369 -30.33 -10.77 -12.12
C SER A 369 -29.91 -10.06 -13.43
N GLN A 370 -28.70 -9.46 -13.45
CA GLN A 370 -28.09 -8.84 -14.62
C GLN A 370 -26.95 -9.68 -15.21
N ASP A 371 -26.89 -10.97 -14.87
CA ASP A 371 -25.83 -11.91 -15.27
C ASP A 371 -24.43 -11.41 -14.94
N ARG A 372 -24.23 -10.81 -13.74
CA ARG A 372 -22.92 -10.40 -13.24
C ARG A 372 -22.49 -11.29 -12.08
N VAL A 373 -21.27 -11.77 -12.14
CA VAL A 373 -20.64 -12.58 -11.09
C VAL A 373 -20.02 -11.68 -10.04
N HIS A 374 -20.51 -11.75 -8.82
CA HIS A 374 -20.01 -11.05 -7.66
C HIS A 374 -18.84 -11.82 -7.03
N MET A 375 -17.61 -11.32 -7.21
CA MET A 375 -16.41 -12.02 -6.78
C MET A 375 -16.36 -12.19 -5.25
N ALA A 376 -16.65 -11.13 -4.49
CA ALA A 376 -16.69 -11.20 -3.03
C ALA A 376 -17.77 -12.18 -2.51
N HIS A 377 -18.92 -12.30 -3.17
CA HIS A 377 -19.98 -13.24 -2.76
C HIS A 377 -19.49 -14.69 -2.86
N MET A 378 -18.73 -15.00 -3.90
CA MET A 378 -18.13 -16.33 -4.06
C MET A 378 -17.11 -16.61 -2.95
N ASP A 379 -16.25 -15.63 -2.61
CA ASP A 379 -15.27 -15.76 -1.54
C ASP A 379 -15.92 -15.96 -0.17
N ILE A 380 -17.05 -15.28 0.10
CA ILE A 380 -17.76 -15.39 1.38
C ILE A 380 -18.49 -16.73 1.50
N HIS A 381 -19.16 -17.19 0.43
CA HIS A 381 -19.84 -18.48 0.46
C HIS A 381 -18.86 -19.64 0.63
N TYR A 382 -17.76 -19.62 -0.12
CA TYR A 382 -16.82 -20.74 -0.27
C TYR A 382 -15.44 -20.49 0.34
N GLY A 383 -15.34 -19.55 1.28
CA GLY A 383 -14.22 -19.40 2.19
C GLY A 383 -14.62 -19.68 3.62
N PHE A 384 -13.67 -20.06 4.49
CA PHE A 384 -13.95 -20.34 5.92
C PHE A 384 -13.81 -19.13 6.84
N SER A 385 -13.19 -18.04 6.37
CA SER A 385 -12.98 -16.81 7.13
C SER A 385 -13.09 -15.59 6.24
N VAL A 386 -13.73 -14.53 6.75
CA VAL A 386 -13.87 -13.23 6.12
C VAL A 386 -13.41 -12.17 7.13
N ASN A 387 -12.36 -11.41 6.82
CA ASN A 387 -11.95 -10.35 7.73
C ASN A 387 -11.97 -8.98 7.08
N GLY A 388 -12.37 -7.98 7.89
CA GLY A 388 -12.08 -6.58 7.64
C GLY A 388 -10.67 -6.22 8.13
N VAL A 389 -10.23 -4.99 7.86
CA VAL A 389 -8.84 -4.54 8.05
C VAL A 389 -8.66 -3.41 9.06
N ALA A 390 -9.73 -3.01 9.73
CA ALA A 390 -9.81 -2.13 10.90
C ALA A 390 -11.12 -2.41 11.64
N ALA A 391 -11.22 -2.04 12.91
CA ALA A 391 -12.41 -2.29 13.72
C ALA A 391 -13.66 -1.66 13.11
N LEU A 392 -13.61 -0.35 12.79
CA LEU A 392 -14.72 0.37 12.15
C LEU A 392 -15.09 -0.26 10.79
N HIS A 393 -14.11 -0.62 9.96
CA HIS A 393 -14.36 -1.27 8.68
C HIS A 393 -15.13 -2.59 8.86
N THR A 394 -14.68 -3.42 9.81
CA THR A 394 -15.33 -4.70 10.09
C THR A 394 -16.78 -4.50 10.58
N ASP A 395 -17.03 -3.47 11.39
CA ASP A 395 -18.37 -3.13 11.85
C ASP A 395 -19.27 -2.63 10.71
N ILE A 396 -18.74 -1.85 9.77
CA ILE A 396 -19.47 -1.42 8.57
C ILE A 396 -19.80 -2.62 7.69
N LEU A 397 -18.86 -3.56 7.48
CA LEU A 397 -19.13 -4.78 6.72
C LEU A 397 -20.27 -5.59 7.35
N LYS A 398 -20.26 -5.78 8.66
CA LYS A 398 -21.28 -6.56 9.39
C LYS A 398 -22.65 -5.91 9.44
N ASN A 399 -22.70 -4.58 9.55
CA ASN A 399 -23.95 -3.87 9.83
C ASN A 399 -24.56 -3.18 8.61
N SER A 400 -23.77 -2.98 7.53
CA SER A 400 -24.17 -2.31 6.30
C SER A 400 -23.88 -3.18 5.07
N GLU A 401 -22.65 -3.14 4.58
CA GLU A 401 -22.25 -3.57 3.23
C GLU A 401 -22.45 -5.07 2.98
N LEU A 402 -22.13 -5.91 3.95
CA LEU A 402 -22.26 -7.37 3.90
C LEU A 402 -23.20 -7.90 4.98
N LYS A 403 -24.18 -7.10 5.41
CA LYS A 403 -25.10 -7.44 6.48
C LYS A 403 -25.85 -8.74 6.22
N ALA A 404 -26.34 -8.97 5.01
CA ALA A 404 -27.03 -10.22 4.65
C ALA A 404 -26.12 -11.44 4.83
N PHE A 405 -24.85 -11.33 4.43
CA PHE A 405 -23.87 -12.38 4.65
C PHE A 405 -23.52 -12.59 6.13
N TYR A 406 -23.41 -11.51 6.89
CA TYR A 406 -23.15 -11.63 8.34
C TYR A 406 -24.31 -12.32 9.07
N GLN A 407 -25.55 -12.12 8.64
CA GLN A 407 -26.71 -12.85 9.19
C GLN A 407 -26.67 -14.35 8.90
N ILE A 408 -26.07 -14.73 7.76
CA ILE A 408 -25.96 -16.15 7.33
C ILE A 408 -24.73 -16.83 7.96
N TYR A 409 -23.60 -16.12 8.05
CA TYR A 409 -22.29 -16.66 8.44
C TYR A 409 -21.61 -15.80 9.52
N PRO A 410 -22.25 -15.53 10.67
CA PRO A 410 -21.66 -14.64 11.67
C PRO A 410 -20.29 -15.13 12.17
N GLU A 411 -20.06 -16.44 12.18
CA GLU A 411 -18.83 -17.08 12.63
C GLU A 411 -17.64 -16.86 11.69
N LYS A 412 -17.86 -16.54 10.41
CA LYS A 412 -16.79 -16.27 9.45
C LYS A 412 -16.18 -14.88 9.63
N PHE A 413 -16.98 -13.91 10.13
CA PHE A 413 -16.59 -12.49 10.14
C PHE A 413 -15.73 -12.13 11.35
N ASN A 414 -14.54 -11.63 11.09
CA ASN A 414 -13.61 -11.17 12.12
C ASN A 414 -12.83 -9.93 11.69
N ASN A 415 -12.14 -9.28 12.64
CA ASN A 415 -11.27 -8.13 12.38
C ASN A 415 -9.81 -8.52 12.48
N LYS A 416 -9.01 -8.06 11.51
CA LYS A 416 -7.55 -8.07 11.59
C LYS A 416 -7.05 -6.68 11.21
N THR A 417 -6.92 -5.81 12.20
CA THR A 417 -6.41 -4.45 11.97
C THR A 417 -5.05 -4.51 11.30
N ASN A 418 -4.90 -3.80 10.18
CA ASN A 418 -3.68 -3.75 9.40
C ASN A 418 -2.47 -3.35 10.25
N GLY A 419 -1.29 -3.66 9.74
CA GLY A 419 -0.02 -3.29 10.34
C GLY A 419 1.06 -3.02 9.28
N ILE A 420 2.17 -2.49 9.74
CA ILE A 420 3.33 -2.11 8.94
C ILE A 420 4.59 -2.77 9.48
N THR A 421 5.56 -3.10 8.63
CA THR A 421 6.86 -3.59 9.09
C THR A 421 7.73 -2.45 9.62
N PHE A 422 8.18 -2.57 10.87
CA PHE A 422 9.04 -1.57 11.51
C PHE A 422 10.47 -1.62 10.95
N ARG A 423 10.88 -2.74 10.35
CA ARG A 423 12.18 -2.88 9.69
C ARG A 423 12.34 -1.83 8.58
N ARG A 424 11.34 -1.66 7.72
CA ARG A 424 11.35 -0.61 6.71
C ARG A 424 10.96 0.77 7.25
N TRP A 425 9.86 0.84 8.01
CA TRP A 425 9.21 2.13 8.32
C TRP A 425 9.74 2.82 9.58
N LEU A 426 10.75 2.25 10.24
CA LEU A 426 11.49 2.88 11.32
C LEU A 426 13.00 2.56 11.22
N MET A 427 13.37 1.27 11.25
CA MET A 427 14.79 0.87 11.30
C MET A 427 15.57 1.28 10.05
N HIS A 428 14.94 1.27 8.88
CA HIS A 428 15.54 1.72 7.62
C HIS A 428 15.34 3.23 7.40
N CYS A 429 14.09 3.71 7.30
CA CYS A 429 13.84 5.09 6.86
C CYS A 429 14.14 6.16 7.94
N ASN A 430 14.26 5.79 9.23
CA ASN A 430 14.52 6.73 10.32
C ASN A 430 15.50 6.13 11.35
N LEU A 431 16.68 5.80 10.86
CA LEU A 431 17.72 5.11 11.65
C LEU A 431 18.04 5.87 12.95
N GLU A 432 18.21 7.20 12.89
CA GLU A 432 18.51 8.00 14.09
C GLU A 432 17.42 7.88 15.17
N LEU A 433 16.15 7.85 14.78
CA LEU A 433 15.06 7.65 15.74
C LEU A 433 15.09 6.22 16.29
N SER A 434 15.32 5.22 15.44
CA SER A 434 15.44 3.81 15.83
C SER A 434 16.57 3.59 16.86
N GLU A 435 17.76 4.16 16.61
CA GLU A 435 18.89 4.11 17.51
C GLU A 435 18.62 4.85 18.83
N TYR A 436 17.99 6.01 18.75
CA TYR A 436 17.64 6.78 19.94
C TYR A 436 16.62 6.06 20.81
N ILE A 437 15.58 5.46 20.22
CA ILE A 437 14.63 4.60 20.94
C ILE A 437 15.39 3.47 21.64
N SER A 438 16.28 2.77 20.92
CA SER A 438 17.07 1.68 21.49
C SER A 438 17.97 2.15 22.65
N SER A 439 18.51 3.36 22.59
CA SER A 439 19.30 3.93 23.68
C SER A 439 18.48 4.21 24.96
N LEU A 440 17.18 4.49 24.82
CA LEU A 440 16.28 4.77 25.94
C LEU A 440 15.70 3.50 26.58
N ILE A 441 15.23 2.56 25.74
CA ILE A 441 14.43 1.41 26.21
C ILE A 441 15.04 0.03 25.87
N GLY A 442 16.25 0.00 25.27
CA GLY A 442 16.91 -1.23 24.79
C GLY A 442 16.28 -1.74 23.48
N ASP A 443 16.86 -2.81 22.91
CA ASP A 443 16.51 -3.34 21.58
C ASP A 443 15.31 -4.28 21.54
N SER A 444 14.70 -4.59 22.68
CA SER A 444 13.62 -5.59 22.76
C SER A 444 12.39 -5.23 21.92
N TRP A 445 12.17 -3.94 21.65
CA TRP A 445 11.05 -3.44 20.81
C TRP A 445 11.18 -3.88 19.34
N LYS A 446 12.39 -4.15 18.85
CA LYS A 446 12.62 -4.62 17.46
C LYS A 446 11.99 -5.98 17.19
N LYS A 447 11.79 -6.79 18.24
CA LYS A 447 11.13 -8.11 18.18
C LYS A 447 9.73 -8.13 18.79
N ASP A 448 9.48 -7.24 19.75
CA ASP A 448 8.19 -7.08 20.42
C ASP A 448 7.82 -5.59 20.45
N SER A 449 7.11 -5.16 19.43
CA SER A 449 6.72 -3.76 19.22
C SER A 449 5.93 -3.15 20.38
N SER A 450 5.27 -3.97 21.22
CA SER A 450 4.56 -3.51 22.42
C SER A 450 5.48 -2.80 23.41
N LYS A 451 6.79 -3.11 23.38
CA LYS A 451 7.79 -2.48 24.25
C LYS A 451 8.03 -1.01 23.94
N LEU A 452 7.59 -0.50 22.78
CA LEU A 452 7.64 0.95 22.50
C LEU A 452 6.87 1.76 23.54
N GLU A 453 5.86 1.20 24.20
CA GLU A 453 5.12 1.90 25.27
C GLU A 453 6.01 2.34 26.46
N LYS A 454 7.19 1.73 26.66
CA LYS A 454 8.15 2.19 27.65
C LYS A 454 8.65 3.62 27.42
N LEU A 455 8.53 4.13 26.18
CA LEU A 455 8.84 5.53 25.88
C LEU A 455 7.97 6.50 26.66
N LEU A 456 6.76 6.11 27.09
CA LEU A 456 5.87 6.95 27.90
C LEU A 456 6.50 7.38 29.23
N GLU A 457 7.48 6.64 29.74
CA GLU A 457 8.23 7.03 30.94
C GLU A 457 8.99 8.36 30.76
N TYR A 458 9.26 8.74 29.50
CA TYR A 458 10.01 9.94 29.12
C TYR A 458 9.11 11.07 28.59
N GLN A 459 7.79 10.95 28.64
CA GLN A 459 6.86 11.92 28.05
C GLN A 459 6.99 13.36 28.58
N ASN A 460 7.56 13.53 29.77
CA ASN A 460 7.83 14.83 30.40
C ASN A 460 9.32 15.14 30.53
N ASP A 461 10.21 14.32 29.98
CA ASP A 461 11.65 14.56 30.02
C ASP A 461 12.04 15.54 28.91
N THR A 462 12.32 16.78 29.31
CA THR A 462 12.69 17.87 28.39
C THR A 462 13.91 17.55 27.52
N LYS A 463 14.89 16.76 28.01
CA LYS A 463 16.07 16.37 27.22
C LYS A 463 15.69 15.40 26.14
N VAL A 464 14.85 14.42 26.46
CA VAL A 464 14.33 13.43 25.51
C VAL A 464 13.48 14.11 24.46
N LEU A 465 12.54 14.96 24.86
CA LEU A 465 11.67 15.71 23.96
C LEU A 465 12.45 16.61 23.00
N ASN A 466 13.45 17.33 23.49
CA ASN A 466 14.33 18.14 22.63
C ASN A 466 15.11 17.27 21.64
N HIS A 467 15.48 16.05 22.02
CA HIS A 467 16.19 15.15 21.09
C HIS A 467 15.26 14.65 19.97
N PHE A 468 14.01 14.33 20.29
CA PHE A 468 12.97 14.02 19.26
C PHE A 468 12.83 15.16 18.25
N LEU A 469 12.75 16.42 18.72
CA LEU A 469 12.70 17.59 17.84
C LEU A 469 13.97 17.74 16.96
N LYS A 470 15.14 17.45 17.50
CA LYS A 470 16.41 17.49 16.73
C LYS A 470 16.44 16.45 15.62
N ILE A 471 16.00 15.20 15.91
CA ILE A 471 15.90 14.15 14.90
C ILE A 471 14.91 14.57 13.80
N LYS A 472 13.74 15.08 14.18
CA LYS A 472 12.73 15.58 13.23
C LYS A 472 13.32 16.68 12.33
N GLN A 473 14.05 17.65 12.92
CA GLN A 473 14.69 18.73 12.17
C GLN A 473 15.71 18.22 11.15
N LYS A 474 16.51 17.22 11.51
CA LYS A 474 17.46 16.58 10.58
C LYS A 474 16.74 15.87 9.43
N ASN A 475 15.65 15.16 9.72
CA ASN A 475 14.86 14.50 8.67
C ASN A 475 14.23 15.52 7.72
N LYS A 476 13.78 16.67 8.22
CA LYS A 476 13.29 17.77 7.37
C LYS A 476 14.40 18.35 6.49
N GLN A 477 15.62 18.54 7.03
CA GLN A 477 16.78 18.97 6.24
C GLN A 477 17.13 17.96 5.14
N LYS A 478 17.14 16.65 5.45
CA LYS A 478 17.36 15.58 4.45
C LYS A 478 16.31 15.63 3.34
N LEU A 479 15.05 15.78 3.69
CA LEU A 479 13.97 15.91 2.69
C LEU A 479 14.14 17.16 1.83
N CYS A 480 14.50 18.30 2.41
CA CYS A 480 14.77 19.53 1.64
C CYS A 480 15.89 19.32 0.61
N MET A 481 16.99 18.65 1.01
CA MET A 481 18.09 18.34 0.09
C MET A 481 17.63 17.41 -1.04
N HIS A 482 16.89 16.35 -0.69
CA HIS A 482 16.34 15.39 -1.66
C HIS A 482 15.43 16.07 -2.69
N LEU A 483 14.47 16.90 -2.25
CA LEU A 483 13.56 17.60 -3.15
C LEU A 483 14.26 18.71 -3.96
N LYS A 484 15.32 19.30 -3.42
CA LYS A 484 16.18 20.23 -4.18
C LYS A 484 16.88 19.50 -5.31
N GLU A 485 17.45 18.34 -5.03
CA GLU A 485 18.15 17.53 -6.05
C GLU A 485 17.20 16.98 -7.12
N LYS A 486 16.06 16.43 -6.72
CA LYS A 486 15.13 15.74 -7.63
C LYS A 486 14.25 16.69 -8.46
N GLN A 487 13.78 17.79 -7.87
CA GLN A 487 12.77 18.69 -8.47
C GLN A 487 13.16 20.18 -8.44
N ASP A 488 14.38 20.52 -8.03
CA ASP A 488 14.89 21.91 -7.88
C ASP A 488 14.00 22.79 -6.96
N LEU A 489 13.46 22.21 -5.89
CA LEU A 489 12.58 22.90 -4.95
C LEU A 489 13.36 23.42 -3.74
N ASP A 490 13.25 24.73 -3.48
CA ASP A 490 13.82 25.37 -2.29
C ASP A 490 12.76 25.40 -1.16
N ILE A 491 12.98 24.61 -0.10
CA ILE A 491 12.07 24.46 1.02
C ILE A 491 12.78 24.83 2.32
N ASP A 492 12.12 25.64 3.16
CA ASP A 492 12.64 25.97 4.50
C ASP A 492 12.39 24.78 5.46
N PRO A 493 13.44 24.13 5.97
CA PRO A 493 13.29 23.04 6.94
C PRO A 493 12.70 23.48 8.29
N ASN A 494 12.57 24.80 8.55
CA ASN A 494 11.95 25.33 9.75
C ASN A 494 10.45 25.58 9.59
N SER A 495 9.90 25.50 8.38
CA SER A 495 8.45 25.58 8.14
C SER A 495 7.72 24.37 8.73
N ILE A 496 6.42 24.46 8.95
CA ILE A 496 5.59 23.31 9.34
C ILE A 496 5.41 22.41 8.10
N PHE A 497 5.79 21.11 8.22
CA PHE A 497 5.61 20.15 7.15
C PHE A 497 4.27 19.43 7.32
N ASP A 498 3.30 19.86 6.54
CA ASP A 498 1.95 19.31 6.41
C ASP A 498 1.92 18.36 5.20
N ILE A 499 1.81 17.05 5.41
CA ILE A 499 2.04 16.05 4.37
C ILE A 499 0.82 15.18 4.14
N GLN A 500 0.38 15.11 2.87
CA GLN A 500 -0.67 14.21 2.38
C GLN A 500 -0.15 13.37 1.22
N ILE A 501 0.32 12.17 1.53
CA ILE A 501 0.87 11.23 0.54
C ILE A 501 0.04 9.94 0.51
N LYS A 502 -0.70 9.74 -0.57
CA LYS A 502 -1.57 8.57 -0.81
C LYS A 502 -2.07 8.59 -2.25
N ARG A 503 -2.54 7.43 -2.77
CA ARG A 503 -3.20 7.39 -4.08
C ARG A 503 -4.23 8.50 -4.19
N LEU A 504 -4.29 9.18 -5.34
CA LEU A 504 -5.30 10.21 -5.54
C LEU A 504 -6.67 9.55 -5.78
N HIS A 505 -7.62 9.98 -4.97
CA HIS A 505 -9.01 9.61 -5.11
C HIS A 505 -9.88 10.64 -4.37
N GLU A 506 -11.04 10.97 -4.92
CA GLU A 506 -11.93 11.99 -4.35
C GLU A 506 -12.26 11.73 -2.87
N TYR A 507 -12.50 10.45 -2.46
CA TYR A 507 -12.84 10.15 -1.06
C TYR A 507 -11.70 10.43 -0.06
N LYS A 508 -10.43 10.46 -0.55
CA LYS A 508 -9.26 10.84 0.27
C LYS A 508 -9.13 12.34 0.44
N ARG A 509 -9.91 13.08 -0.30
CA ARG A 509 -10.16 14.52 -0.20
C ARG A 509 -8.92 15.40 -0.28
N GLN A 510 -7.98 15.10 -1.20
CA GLN A 510 -6.88 16.00 -1.49
C GLN A 510 -7.35 17.38 -1.93
N GLN A 511 -8.52 17.47 -2.59
CA GLN A 511 -9.20 18.72 -2.92
C GLN A 511 -9.58 19.55 -1.68
N LEU A 512 -9.94 18.92 -0.55
CA LEU A 512 -10.21 19.61 0.71
C LEU A 512 -8.95 20.33 1.23
N ASN A 513 -7.82 19.62 1.20
CA ASN A 513 -6.53 20.19 1.59
C ASN A 513 -6.05 21.28 0.61
N ALA A 514 -6.33 21.14 -0.69
CA ALA A 514 -6.07 22.18 -1.69
C ALA A 514 -6.92 23.45 -1.45
N LEU A 515 -8.19 23.31 -1.04
CA LEU A 515 -9.03 24.44 -0.65
C LEU A 515 -8.48 25.16 0.60
N TYR A 516 -7.90 24.44 1.56
CA TYR A 516 -7.18 25.08 2.67
C TYR A 516 -5.95 25.85 2.19
N ALA A 517 -5.20 25.34 1.21
CA ALA A 517 -4.08 26.09 0.62
C ALA A 517 -4.57 27.43 -0.01
N ILE A 518 -5.70 27.39 -0.71
CA ILE A 518 -6.34 28.61 -1.24
C ILE A 518 -6.73 29.56 -0.10
N TYR A 519 -7.32 29.05 0.99
CA TYR A 519 -7.65 29.84 2.17
C TYR A 519 -6.43 30.55 2.74
N LYS A 520 -5.32 29.85 2.96
CA LYS A 520 -4.07 30.43 3.45
C LYS A 520 -3.45 31.44 2.48
N TYR A 521 -3.46 31.14 1.19
CA TYR A 521 -3.02 32.08 0.16
C TYR A 521 -3.75 33.41 0.26
N LYS A 522 -5.10 33.36 0.37
CA LYS A 522 -5.93 34.57 0.48
C LYS A 522 -5.72 35.31 1.80
N GLN A 523 -5.52 34.62 2.91
CA GLN A 523 -5.17 35.22 4.20
C GLN A 523 -3.86 36.03 4.09
N ILE A 524 -2.81 35.42 3.54
CA ILE A 524 -1.51 36.07 3.38
C ILE A 524 -1.65 37.30 2.47
N LYS A 525 -2.36 37.20 1.35
CA LYS A 525 -2.64 38.33 0.45
C LYS A 525 -3.43 39.47 1.13
N SER A 526 -4.21 39.17 2.17
CA SER A 526 -4.90 40.18 2.97
C SER A 526 -4.07 40.72 4.13
N GLY A 527 -2.80 40.30 4.26
CA GLY A 527 -1.90 40.74 5.33
C GLY A 527 -1.98 39.88 6.61
N GLN A 528 -2.75 38.80 6.64
CA GLN A 528 -2.84 37.87 7.77
C GLN A 528 -1.74 36.80 7.64
N LEU A 529 -0.55 37.06 8.15
CA LEU A 529 0.59 36.19 8.02
C LEU A 529 0.56 35.07 9.06
N PRO A 530 0.93 33.83 8.69
CA PRO A 530 1.10 32.75 9.67
C PRO A 530 2.28 33.02 10.56
N GLN A 531 2.24 32.54 11.80
CA GLN A 531 3.29 32.71 12.79
C GLN A 531 4.60 32.00 12.36
N ARG A 532 4.46 30.89 11.65
CA ARG A 532 5.56 30.11 11.07
C ARG A 532 5.24 29.78 9.61
N PRO A 533 6.22 29.74 8.72
CA PRO A 533 5.99 29.29 7.34
C PRO A 533 5.41 27.88 7.29
N ILE A 534 4.57 27.61 6.30
CA ILE A 534 3.89 26.33 6.10
C ILE A 534 4.33 25.77 4.75
N THR A 535 4.74 24.49 4.73
CA THR A 535 4.99 23.73 3.51
C THR A 535 4.00 22.58 3.44
N MET A 536 3.02 22.71 2.55
CA MET A 536 2.02 21.66 2.27
C MET A 536 2.55 20.75 1.18
N ILE A 537 2.81 19.49 1.51
CA ILE A 537 3.45 18.54 0.60
C ILE A 537 2.44 17.44 0.23
N PHE A 538 2.16 17.35 -1.06
CA PHE A 538 1.32 16.31 -1.66
C PHE A 538 2.17 15.30 -2.40
N GLY A 539 1.78 14.02 -2.36
CA GLY A 539 2.37 12.98 -3.18
C GLY A 539 1.28 11.98 -3.57
N ALA A 540 0.98 11.89 -4.86
CA ALA A 540 -0.13 11.07 -5.34
C ALA A 540 0.00 10.74 -6.82
N LYS A 541 -0.50 9.56 -7.21
CA LYS A 541 -0.75 9.17 -8.60
C LYS A 541 -2.25 8.97 -8.80
N ALA A 542 -2.79 9.52 -9.88
CA ALA A 542 -4.16 9.27 -10.32
C ALA A 542 -4.19 8.09 -11.30
N ALA A 543 -5.22 7.25 -11.23
CA ALA A 543 -5.43 6.23 -12.25
C ALA A 543 -5.58 6.89 -13.65
N PRO A 544 -5.02 6.29 -14.71
CA PRO A 544 -4.98 6.91 -16.04
C PRO A 544 -6.34 7.37 -16.56
N ALA A 545 -7.40 6.57 -16.34
CA ALA A 545 -8.77 6.87 -16.79
C ALA A 545 -9.54 7.81 -15.86
N TYR A 546 -9.02 8.12 -14.65
CA TYR A 546 -9.74 8.88 -13.63
C TYR A 546 -9.55 10.39 -13.83
N THR A 547 -10.35 10.97 -14.71
CA THR A 547 -10.24 12.37 -15.16
C THR A 547 -10.30 13.37 -13.99
N LEU A 548 -11.28 13.24 -13.08
CA LEU A 548 -11.44 14.18 -11.96
C LEU A 548 -10.25 14.10 -10.99
N ALA A 549 -9.69 12.93 -10.77
CA ALA A 549 -8.47 12.77 -9.98
C ALA A 549 -7.28 13.49 -10.61
N LYS A 550 -7.16 13.46 -11.95
CA LYS A 550 -6.15 14.24 -12.69
C LYS A 550 -6.40 15.74 -12.58
N ASP A 551 -7.66 16.18 -12.53
CA ASP A 551 -8.01 17.59 -12.32
C ASP A 551 -7.59 18.07 -10.92
N ILE A 552 -7.70 17.24 -9.90
CA ILE A 552 -7.22 17.55 -8.55
C ILE A 552 -5.69 17.69 -8.54
N ILE A 553 -4.96 16.80 -9.22
CA ILE A 553 -3.48 16.94 -9.39
C ILE A 553 -3.17 18.25 -10.10
N HIS A 554 -3.92 18.57 -11.16
CA HIS A 554 -3.75 19.82 -11.90
C HIS A 554 -3.95 21.06 -11.01
N LEU A 555 -5.00 21.08 -10.17
CA LEU A 555 -5.22 22.14 -9.20
C LEU A 555 -4.02 22.29 -8.24
N ILE A 556 -3.51 21.18 -7.67
CA ILE A 556 -2.37 21.21 -6.75
C ILE A 556 -1.11 21.74 -7.43
N LEU A 557 -0.83 21.34 -8.66
CA LEU A 557 0.31 21.84 -9.44
C LEU A 557 0.17 23.31 -9.80
N CYS A 558 -1.05 23.77 -10.08
CA CYS A 558 -1.33 25.20 -10.29
C CYS A 558 -1.10 26.00 -8.99
N LEU A 559 -1.52 25.47 -7.83
CA LEU A 559 -1.26 26.08 -6.53
C LEU A 559 0.24 26.07 -6.19
N GLN A 560 0.97 25.01 -6.54
CA GLN A 560 2.43 25.01 -6.43
C GLN A 560 3.04 26.16 -7.20
N LYS A 561 2.71 26.29 -8.48
CA LYS A 561 3.23 27.36 -9.32
C LYS A 561 2.82 28.76 -8.80
N LEU A 562 1.58 28.92 -8.35
CA LEU A 562 1.09 30.16 -7.77
C LEU A 562 1.86 30.56 -6.51
N THR A 563 1.95 29.66 -5.53
CA THR A 563 2.58 29.96 -4.23
C THR A 563 4.10 30.18 -4.34
N LEU A 564 4.77 29.46 -5.25
CA LEU A 564 6.23 29.63 -5.47
C LEU A 564 6.57 30.92 -6.24
N SER A 565 5.69 31.38 -7.14
CA SER A 565 5.94 32.55 -7.96
C SER A 565 5.47 33.88 -7.37
N ASP A 566 4.63 33.85 -6.32
CA ASP A 566 4.14 35.07 -5.66
C ASP A 566 5.09 35.48 -4.52
N PRO A 567 5.84 36.62 -4.67
CA PRO A 567 6.83 37.01 -3.68
C PRO A 567 6.23 37.44 -2.33
N GLU A 568 4.95 37.77 -2.26
CA GLU A 568 4.25 38.08 -1.02
C GLU A 568 3.86 36.82 -0.25
N VAL A 569 3.71 35.68 -0.93
CA VAL A 569 3.21 34.43 -0.39
C VAL A 569 4.33 33.41 -0.18
N SER A 570 5.26 33.28 -1.12
CA SER A 570 6.33 32.27 -1.13
C SER A 570 7.15 32.19 0.17
N PRO A 571 7.42 33.30 0.93
CA PRO A 571 8.08 33.20 2.22
C PRO A 571 7.27 32.51 3.34
N TYR A 572 5.95 32.45 3.19
CA TYR A 572 5.02 32.01 4.25
C TYR A 572 4.26 30.72 3.92
N LEU A 573 4.01 30.47 2.64
CA LEU A 573 3.28 29.29 2.17
C LEU A 573 3.89 28.73 0.91
N LYS A 574 4.23 27.44 0.94
CA LYS A 574 4.58 26.67 -0.25
C LYS A 574 3.67 25.45 -0.37
N VAL A 575 3.09 25.27 -1.56
CA VAL A 575 2.41 24.03 -1.93
C VAL A 575 3.38 23.26 -2.82
N ILE A 576 3.61 22.00 -2.50
CA ILE A 576 4.57 21.13 -3.20
C ILE A 576 3.85 19.85 -3.62
N MET A 577 4.00 19.46 -4.88
CA MET A 577 3.59 18.16 -5.38
C MET A 577 4.83 17.31 -5.71
N VAL A 578 5.03 16.23 -4.99
CA VAL A 578 6.15 15.32 -5.20
C VAL A 578 5.89 14.48 -6.44
N GLU A 579 6.83 14.52 -7.39
CA GLU A 579 6.75 13.75 -8.63
C GLU A 579 7.00 12.26 -8.36
N ASN A 580 6.26 11.41 -9.05
CA ASN A 580 6.44 9.96 -9.05
C ASN A 580 6.41 9.31 -7.65
N TYR A 581 5.50 9.74 -6.79
CA TYR A 581 5.38 9.17 -5.44
C TYR A 581 5.39 7.63 -5.46
N ASN A 582 6.32 7.04 -4.72
CA ASN A 582 6.57 5.60 -4.58
C ASN A 582 7.09 5.28 -3.17
N VAL A 583 7.60 4.05 -2.93
CA VAL A 583 8.12 3.65 -1.60
C VAL A 583 9.38 4.42 -1.22
N THR A 584 10.26 4.70 -2.17
CA THR A 584 11.49 5.48 -1.95
C THR A 584 11.14 6.90 -1.50
N GLU A 585 10.26 7.61 -2.23
CA GLU A 585 9.80 8.95 -1.83
C GLU A 585 9.10 8.93 -0.45
N ALA A 586 8.29 7.91 -0.18
CA ALA A 586 7.65 7.74 1.13
C ALA A 586 8.67 7.62 2.27
N SER A 587 9.80 6.95 2.03
CA SER A 587 10.87 6.77 3.03
C SER A 587 11.55 8.09 3.42
N HIS A 588 11.56 9.09 2.53
CA HIS A 588 12.05 10.45 2.84
C HIS A 588 10.97 11.33 3.47
N LEU A 589 9.73 11.23 2.98
CA LEU A 589 8.62 12.10 3.39
C LEU A 589 8.11 11.77 4.79
N ILE A 590 7.97 10.49 5.14
CA ILE A 590 7.35 10.06 6.39
C ILE A 590 8.14 10.51 7.63
N PRO A 591 9.50 10.35 7.71
CA PRO A 591 10.25 10.81 8.87
C PRO A 591 10.24 12.33 9.08
N ALA A 592 10.10 13.09 7.99
CA ALA A 592 10.12 14.55 7.99
C ALA A 592 8.76 15.20 8.36
N CYS A 593 7.69 14.45 8.37
CA CYS A 593 6.33 14.95 8.55
C CYS A 593 6.09 15.49 9.97
N ASP A 594 5.49 16.68 10.07
CA ASP A 594 4.96 17.23 11.31
C ASP A 594 3.46 16.88 11.46
N ILE A 595 2.66 17.19 10.44
CA ILE A 595 1.21 16.99 10.41
C ILE A 595 0.87 15.97 9.33
N SER A 596 0.27 14.85 9.76
CA SER A 596 -0.16 13.76 8.87
C SER A 596 -1.62 13.93 8.49
N GLU A 597 -1.88 14.22 7.22
CA GLU A 597 -3.23 14.43 6.66
C GLU A 597 -3.94 13.11 6.37
N GLN A 598 -4.94 12.78 7.20
CA GLN A 598 -5.73 11.54 7.14
C GLN A 598 -7.23 11.87 7.09
N ILE A 599 -7.60 12.66 6.07
CA ILE A 599 -8.85 13.40 5.96
C ILE A 599 -9.88 12.77 5.01
N SER A 600 -9.85 11.44 4.81
CA SER A 600 -10.89 10.74 4.06
C SER A 600 -12.30 11.03 4.61
N LEU A 601 -13.32 10.95 3.74
CA LEU A 601 -14.69 11.03 4.25
C LEU A 601 -14.96 9.82 5.14
N ALA A 602 -15.51 10.04 6.33
CA ALA A 602 -15.83 8.97 7.27
C ALA A 602 -16.68 7.88 6.60
N SER A 603 -16.44 6.62 6.91
CA SER A 603 -17.00 5.42 6.28
C SER A 603 -16.44 5.05 4.89
N LYS A 604 -15.36 5.66 4.41
CA LYS A 604 -14.83 5.39 3.06
C LYS A 604 -13.43 4.78 3.02
N GLU A 605 -12.56 5.08 3.98
CA GLU A 605 -11.26 4.41 4.10
C GLU A 605 -11.39 3.14 4.95
N ALA A 606 -11.08 1.99 4.40
CA ALA A 606 -11.18 0.72 5.13
C ALA A 606 -10.22 0.67 6.34
N SER A 607 -9.00 1.13 6.18
CA SER A 607 -8.01 1.19 7.25
C SER A 607 -7.05 2.38 7.07
N GLY A 608 -6.40 2.44 5.91
CA GLY A 608 -5.17 3.19 5.73
C GLY A 608 -3.98 2.48 6.38
N THR A 609 -2.78 2.75 5.87
CA THR A 609 -1.50 2.33 6.48
C THR A 609 -0.52 3.49 6.53
N GLY A 610 -0.78 4.56 5.79
CA GLY A 610 -0.01 5.82 5.87
C GLY A 610 -0.06 6.43 7.27
N ASN A 611 -1.27 6.51 7.86
CA ASN A 611 -1.49 6.98 9.23
C ASN A 611 -0.60 6.26 10.25
N MET A 612 -0.46 4.93 10.16
CA MET A 612 0.38 4.12 11.05
C MET A 612 1.87 4.44 10.88
N LYS A 613 2.34 4.64 9.65
CA LYS A 613 3.75 4.97 9.34
C LYS A 613 4.12 6.35 9.87
N PHE A 614 3.25 7.32 9.68
CA PHE A 614 3.41 8.68 10.18
C PHE A 614 3.43 8.71 11.72
N MET A 615 2.46 8.04 12.35
CA MET A 615 2.37 7.88 13.80
C MET A 615 3.67 7.29 14.38
N LEU A 616 4.20 6.22 13.78
CA LEU A 616 5.43 5.56 14.20
C LEU A 616 6.64 6.51 14.13
N ASN A 617 6.64 7.46 13.21
CA ASN A 617 7.69 8.45 13.02
C ASN A 617 7.41 9.78 13.74
N GLY A 618 6.47 9.79 14.67
CA GLY A 618 6.16 10.94 15.52
C GLY A 618 5.45 12.09 14.81
N ALA A 619 4.80 11.86 13.66
CA ALA A 619 3.89 12.84 13.10
C ALA A 619 2.55 12.83 13.86
N VAL A 620 1.93 14.00 14.00
CA VAL A 620 0.62 14.13 14.64
C VAL A 620 -0.46 14.08 13.56
N THR A 621 -1.45 13.23 13.75
CA THR A 621 -2.52 13.07 12.77
C THR A 621 -3.55 14.19 12.88
N LEU A 622 -3.88 14.80 11.73
CA LEU A 622 -5.10 15.57 11.49
C LEU A 622 -6.00 14.72 10.59
N GLY A 623 -7.16 14.34 11.07
CA GLY A 623 -7.99 13.39 10.33
C GLY A 623 -9.46 13.36 10.75
N THR A 624 -10.17 12.43 10.12
CA THR A 624 -11.56 12.10 10.45
C THR A 624 -11.62 10.80 11.25
N MET A 625 -12.74 10.52 11.88
CA MET A 625 -12.99 9.22 12.55
C MET A 625 -13.33 8.14 11.50
N ASP A 626 -12.32 7.78 10.71
CA ASP A 626 -12.41 6.82 9.61
C ASP A 626 -11.24 5.83 9.63
N GLY A 627 -11.47 4.62 9.17
CA GLY A 627 -10.46 3.58 9.11
C GLY A 627 -9.72 3.39 10.44
N ALA A 628 -8.41 3.19 10.36
CA ALA A 628 -7.56 3.02 11.55
C ALA A 628 -7.31 4.32 12.35
N ASN A 629 -7.78 5.48 11.89
CA ASN A 629 -7.72 6.70 12.70
C ASN A 629 -8.51 6.54 14.01
N VAL A 630 -9.55 5.70 14.01
CA VAL A 630 -10.33 5.36 15.20
C VAL A 630 -9.46 4.67 16.24
N GLU A 631 -8.70 3.64 15.84
CA GLU A 631 -7.76 2.96 16.73
C GLU A 631 -6.64 3.90 17.18
N ILE A 632 -6.10 4.74 16.28
CA ILE A 632 -5.08 5.74 16.66
C ILE A 632 -5.62 6.67 17.74
N CYS A 633 -6.82 7.24 17.56
CA CYS A 633 -7.45 8.12 18.53
C CYS A 633 -7.64 7.45 19.89
N ASN A 634 -8.08 6.20 19.89
CA ASN A 634 -8.26 5.41 21.12
C ASN A 634 -6.94 5.13 21.84
N LEU A 635 -5.85 4.91 21.10
CA LEU A 635 -4.53 4.59 21.65
C LEU A 635 -3.83 5.82 22.22
N VAL A 636 -3.85 6.95 21.51
CA VAL A 636 -3.08 8.14 21.90
C VAL A 636 -3.88 9.10 22.78
N GLY A 637 -5.22 9.00 22.78
CA GLY A 637 -6.11 9.94 23.44
C GLY A 637 -6.33 11.24 22.61
N LYS A 638 -7.46 11.90 22.85
CA LYS A 638 -7.93 13.06 22.07
C LYS A 638 -6.97 14.25 22.06
N ASP A 639 -6.11 14.37 23.07
CA ASP A 639 -5.14 15.47 23.18
C ASP A 639 -3.92 15.29 22.26
N ASN A 640 -3.74 14.13 21.68
CA ASN A 640 -2.57 13.78 20.87
C ASN A 640 -2.90 13.49 19.39
N ILE A 641 -4.09 13.84 18.96
CA ILE A 641 -4.63 13.73 17.59
C ILE A 641 -5.63 14.87 17.39
N TYR A 642 -5.83 15.30 16.16
CA TYR A 642 -6.83 16.32 15.80
C TYR A 642 -7.87 15.69 14.90
N ILE A 643 -9.13 15.78 15.30
CA ILE A 643 -10.28 15.16 14.63
C ILE A 643 -11.30 16.23 14.24
N PHE A 644 -11.85 16.07 13.05
CA PHE A 644 -12.96 16.88 12.53
C PHE A 644 -13.93 16.02 11.71
N GLY A 645 -15.06 16.63 11.34
CA GLY A 645 -16.03 16.05 10.40
C GLY A 645 -17.03 15.11 11.04
N LYS A 646 -17.97 14.67 10.22
CA LYS A 646 -19.08 13.80 10.61
C LYS A 646 -18.63 12.39 10.95
N SER A 647 -19.39 11.74 11.83
CA SER A 647 -19.22 10.30 12.10
C SER A 647 -19.63 9.43 10.90
N SER A 648 -19.18 8.18 10.88
CA SER A 648 -19.56 7.23 9.84
C SER A 648 -21.06 7.03 9.73
N GLN A 649 -21.77 6.98 10.86
CA GLN A 649 -23.23 6.85 10.89
C GLN A 649 -23.93 8.07 10.26
N GLU A 650 -23.49 9.27 10.60
CA GLU A 650 -24.06 10.50 10.00
C GLU A 650 -23.83 10.53 8.48
N VAL A 651 -22.63 10.17 8.03
CA VAL A 651 -22.32 10.13 6.59
C VAL A 651 -23.16 9.08 5.86
N ILE A 652 -23.28 7.87 6.41
CA ILE A 652 -24.13 6.81 5.84
C ILE A 652 -25.58 7.29 5.75
N GLN A 653 -26.10 7.90 6.81
CA GLN A 653 -27.45 8.46 6.83
C GLN A 653 -27.64 9.54 5.76
N LEU A 654 -26.65 10.42 5.54
CA LEU A 654 -26.72 11.45 4.50
C LEU A 654 -26.81 10.84 3.09
N TYR A 655 -26.11 9.73 2.83
CA TYR A 655 -26.25 8.99 1.56
C TYR A 655 -27.62 8.33 1.44
N GLU A 656 -28.09 7.63 2.46
CA GLU A 656 -29.37 6.93 2.45
C GLU A 656 -30.57 7.86 2.25
N THR A 657 -30.51 9.04 2.83
CA THR A 657 -31.59 10.05 2.77
C THR A 657 -31.41 11.05 1.64
N SER A 658 -30.32 10.97 0.86
CA SER A 658 -29.93 12.02 -0.09
C SER A 658 -29.90 13.41 0.58
N GLY A 659 -29.44 13.47 1.84
CA GLY A 659 -29.51 14.65 2.70
C GLY A 659 -28.41 15.69 2.48
N TYR A 660 -27.43 15.41 1.61
CA TYR A 660 -26.36 16.35 1.26
C TYR A 660 -26.55 16.93 -0.13
N HIS A 661 -26.50 18.27 -0.23
CA HIS A 661 -26.59 19.03 -1.47
C HIS A 661 -25.48 20.09 -1.49
N SER A 662 -24.44 19.88 -2.30
CA SER A 662 -23.25 20.75 -2.34
C SER A 662 -23.57 22.20 -2.74
N ASP A 663 -24.52 22.40 -3.66
CA ASP A 663 -25.03 23.72 -4.07
C ASP A 663 -25.51 24.56 -2.90
N GLN A 664 -26.21 23.96 -1.92
CA GLN A 664 -26.69 24.68 -0.74
C GLN A 664 -25.55 25.18 0.14
N TYR A 665 -24.46 24.41 0.28
CA TYR A 665 -23.26 24.86 1.02
C TYR A 665 -22.53 25.96 0.27
N TYR A 666 -22.43 25.84 -1.05
CA TYR A 666 -21.83 26.86 -1.89
C TYR A 666 -22.63 28.17 -1.90
N ASP A 667 -23.96 28.11 -2.11
CA ASP A 667 -24.80 29.29 -2.25
C ASP A 667 -25.01 30.06 -0.92
N ASN A 668 -25.00 29.35 0.22
CA ASN A 668 -25.33 29.95 1.51
C ASN A 668 -24.10 30.31 2.36
N ASP A 669 -22.87 29.98 1.95
CA ASP A 669 -21.67 30.31 2.72
C ASP A 669 -20.66 31.10 1.89
N PRO A 670 -20.51 32.43 2.17
CA PRO A 670 -19.58 33.29 1.43
C PRO A 670 -18.11 32.83 1.49
N LEU A 671 -17.68 32.15 2.56
CA LEU A 671 -16.33 31.63 2.67
C LEU A 671 -16.15 30.46 1.68
N ILE A 672 -17.07 29.52 1.70
CA ILE A 672 -17.05 28.36 0.79
C ILE A 672 -17.07 28.84 -0.66
N GLN A 673 -18.03 29.72 -1.01
CA GLN A 673 -18.13 30.30 -2.34
C GLN A 673 -16.82 30.98 -2.77
N ASN A 674 -16.24 31.79 -1.92
CA ASN A 674 -15.00 32.51 -2.22
C ASN A 674 -13.79 31.59 -2.45
N LEU A 675 -13.71 30.46 -1.75
CA LEU A 675 -12.63 29.49 -1.91
C LEU A 675 -12.82 28.63 -3.17
N VAL A 676 -14.04 28.19 -3.44
CA VAL A 676 -14.37 27.40 -4.63
C VAL A 676 -14.25 28.24 -5.89
N ASP A 677 -14.74 29.47 -5.92
CA ASP A 677 -14.62 30.39 -7.05
C ASP A 677 -13.15 30.71 -7.39
N PHE A 678 -12.26 30.66 -6.41
CA PHE A 678 -10.84 30.88 -6.67
C PHE A 678 -10.23 29.86 -7.62
N ILE A 679 -10.77 28.63 -7.68
CA ILE A 679 -10.32 27.58 -8.60
C ILE A 679 -10.37 28.07 -10.07
N ILE A 680 -11.37 28.87 -10.39
CA ILE A 680 -11.57 29.43 -11.74
C ILE A 680 -11.26 30.94 -11.80
N SER A 681 -10.51 31.47 -10.84
CA SER A 681 -10.07 32.87 -10.83
C SER A 681 -9.15 33.18 -12.01
N LYS A 682 -8.99 34.47 -12.32
CA LYS A 682 -8.09 34.91 -13.40
C LYS A 682 -6.65 34.45 -13.16
N GLU A 683 -6.21 34.42 -11.92
CA GLU A 683 -4.89 33.96 -11.50
C GLU A 683 -4.70 32.47 -11.84
N MET A 684 -5.67 31.63 -11.49
CA MET A 684 -5.62 30.19 -11.70
C MET A 684 -5.78 29.83 -13.18
N ILE A 685 -6.70 30.44 -13.89
CA ILE A 685 -6.90 30.22 -15.34
C ILE A 685 -5.65 30.62 -16.16
N ARG A 686 -4.90 31.64 -15.71
CA ARG A 686 -3.64 32.02 -16.38
C ARG A 686 -2.53 30.98 -16.19
N ILE A 687 -2.55 30.22 -15.10
CA ILE A 687 -1.54 29.22 -14.73
C ILE A 687 -1.92 27.85 -15.27
N GLY A 688 -3.19 27.50 -15.17
CA GLY A 688 -3.73 26.18 -15.44
C GLY A 688 -4.53 26.08 -16.73
N ASP A 689 -5.00 24.86 -17.00
CA ASP A 689 -5.93 24.58 -18.08
C ASP A 689 -7.36 24.89 -17.64
N PRO A 690 -8.07 25.82 -18.33
CA PRO A 690 -9.42 26.20 -17.96
C PRO A 690 -10.41 25.04 -17.93
N GLU A 691 -10.30 24.06 -18.83
CA GLU A 691 -11.23 22.94 -18.89
C GLU A 691 -11.12 22.04 -17.65
N ASN A 692 -9.89 21.70 -17.24
CA ASN A 692 -9.64 20.90 -16.06
C ASN A 692 -10.14 21.62 -14.79
N LEU A 693 -9.80 22.90 -14.63
CA LEU A 693 -10.24 23.70 -13.46
C LEU A 693 -11.75 23.89 -13.43
N CYS A 694 -12.40 24.18 -14.56
CA CYS A 694 -13.86 24.32 -14.63
C CYS A 694 -14.60 23.01 -14.38
N ARG A 695 -14.04 21.85 -14.79
CA ARG A 695 -14.65 20.54 -14.51
C ARG A 695 -14.65 20.26 -13.02
N LEU A 696 -13.51 20.44 -12.33
CA LEU A 696 -13.42 20.29 -10.87
C LEU A 696 -14.33 21.28 -10.13
N TYR A 697 -14.32 22.55 -10.55
CA TYR A 697 -15.23 23.57 -9.99
C TYR A 697 -16.70 23.13 -10.09
N LYS A 698 -17.14 22.71 -11.27
CA LYS A 698 -18.52 22.27 -11.50
C LYS A 698 -18.87 21.05 -10.67
N ASP A 699 -17.95 20.10 -10.53
CA ASP A 699 -18.17 18.91 -9.72
C ASP A 699 -18.39 19.28 -8.25
N LEU A 700 -17.55 20.15 -7.70
CA LEU A 700 -17.66 20.61 -6.30
C LEU A 700 -19.00 21.31 -6.01
N ILE A 701 -19.52 22.12 -6.92
CA ILE A 701 -20.77 22.87 -6.68
C ILE A 701 -22.03 22.07 -7.02
N SER A 702 -21.95 20.99 -7.79
CA SER A 702 -23.14 20.27 -8.28
C SER A 702 -23.26 18.82 -7.80
N LYS A 703 -22.16 18.22 -7.41
CA LYS A 703 -22.10 16.80 -7.00
C LYS A 703 -21.42 16.62 -5.67
N ASP A 704 -20.14 17.00 -5.59
CA ASP A 704 -19.26 16.81 -4.41
C ASP A 704 -19.59 15.52 -3.65
N TRP A 705 -19.55 14.39 -4.39
CA TRP A 705 -20.02 13.08 -3.91
C TRP A 705 -19.40 12.68 -2.57
N PHE A 706 -18.18 13.15 -2.30
CA PHE A 706 -17.47 12.88 -1.04
C PHE A 706 -17.53 14.05 -0.03
N MET A 707 -18.55 14.89 -0.11
CA MET A 707 -18.95 15.87 0.90
C MET A 707 -17.79 16.78 1.36
N THR A 708 -16.99 17.25 0.40
CA THR A 708 -15.85 18.16 0.67
C THR A 708 -16.32 19.45 1.33
N LEU A 709 -17.41 20.06 0.78
CA LEU A 709 -17.91 21.35 1.26
C LEU A 709 -18.61 21.24 2.62
N LEU A 710 -19.15 20.06 2.97
CA LEU A 710 -19.74 19.79 4.28
C LEU A 710 -18.74 20.03 5.42
N ASP A 711 -17.52 19.50 5.25
CA ASP A 711 -16.52 19.49 6.32
C ASP A 711 -15.52 20.66 6.22
N LEU A 712 -15.53 21.45 5.12
CA LEU A 712 -14.50 22.45 4.83
C LEU A 712 -14.26 23.46 5.95
N LYS A 713 -15.31 24.01 6.55
CA LYS A 713 -15.17 25.03 7.60
C LYS A 713 -14.61 24.45 8.90
N GLU A 714 -15.08 23.26 9.29
CA GLU A 714 -14.57 22.59 10.48
C GLU A 714 -13.12 22.17 10.27
N TYR A 715 -12.78 21.64 9.09
CA TYR A 715 -11.40 21.32 8.73
C TYR A 715 -10.49 22.55 8.83
N ILE A 716 -10.88 23.69 8.27
CA ILE A 716 -10.12 24.94 8.38
C ILE A 716 -9.91 25.29 9.85
N ALA A 717 -10.97 25.31 10.66
CA ALA A 717 -10.88 25.69 12.06
C ALA A 717 -9.96 24.78 12.87
N VAL A 718 -10.08 23.46 12.70
CA VAL A 718 -9.23 22.49 13.40
C VAL A 718 -7.78 22.60 12.92
N LYS A 719 -7.54 22.80 11.63
CA LYS A 719 -6.19 22.93 11.08
C LYS A 719 -5.49 24.22 11.56
N GLU A 720 -6.23 25.32 11.71
CA GLU A 720 -5.69 26.54 12.35
C GLU A 720 -5.27 26.28 13.81
N ASN A 721 -6.04 25.50 14.57
CA ASN A 721 -5.65 25.11 15.93
C ASN A 721 -4.39 24.25 15.92
N VAL A 722 -4.22 23.31 14.96
CA VAL A 722 -3.00 22.52 14.81
C VAL A 722 -1.79 23.43 14.60
N MET A 723 -1.92 24.43 13.71
CA MET A 723 -0.84 25.39 13.43
C MET A 723 -0.46 26.20 14.65
N ALA A 724 -1.45 26.61 15.46
CA ALA A 724 -1.21 27.35 16.71
C ALA A 724 -0.56 26.47 17.77
N ASP A 725 -1.03 25.25 17.98
CA ASP A 725 -0.48 24.29 18.96
C ASP A 725 0.96 23.87 18.62
N TYR A 726 1.32 23.88 17.34
CA TYR A 726 2.69 23.57 16.88
C TYR A 726 3.73 24.53 17.49
N GLU A 727 3.37 25.75 17.85
CA GLU A 727 4.29 26.73 18.41
C GLU A 727 4.71 26.40 19.85
N ASP A 728 3.89 25.67 20.61
CA ASP A 728 4.35 25.06 21.88
C ASP A 728 5.19 23.80 21.56
N ARG A 729 6.47 24.04 21.30
CA ARG A 729 7.40 22.98 20.84
C ARG A 729 7.56 21.84 21.83
N MET A 730 7.43 22.09 23.14
CA MET A 730 7.54 21.03 24.15
C MET A 730 6.29 20.17 24.22
N ASN A 731 5.13 20.79 24.19
CA ASN A 731 3.87 20.07 24.09
C ASN A 731 3.79 19.25 22.79
N TRP A 732 4.20 19.85 21.65
CA TRP A 732 4.26 19.15 20.37
C TRP A 732 5.20 17.92 20.41
N ALA A 733 6.39 18.05 21.00
CA ALA A 733 7.33 16.95 21.20
C ALA A 733 6.75 15.84 22.09
N GLY A 734 5.95 16.19 23.09
CA GLY A 734 5.19 15.24 23.91
C GLY A 734 4.19 14.44 23.06
N LYS A 735 3.42 15.12 22.22
CA LYS A 735 2.51 14.45 21.26
C LYS A 735 3.25 13.53 20.31
N MET A 736 4.42 13.95 19.77
CA MET A 736 5.28 13.13 18.91
C MET A 736 5.69 11.83 19.61
N LEU A 737 6.21 11.93 20.85
CA LEU A 737 6.67 10.78 21.62
C LEU A 737 5.52 9.82 21.94
N ILE A 738 4.35 10.34 22.36
CA ILE A 738 3.17 9.53 22.68
C ILE A 738 2.71 8.77 21.43
N ASN A 739 2.64 9.42 20.26
CA ASN A 739 2.29 8.77 19.01
C ASN A 739 3.28 7.64 18.69
N THR A 740 4.59 7.89 18.74
CA THR A 740 5.61 6.86 18.51
C THR A 740 5.49 5.71 19.50
N ALA A 741 5.30 5.99 20.79
CA ALA A 741 5.17 4.98 21.83
C ALA A 741 3.96 4.05 21.60
N LYS A 742 2.84 4.61 21.20
CA LYS A 742 1.59 3.88 20.98
C LYS A 742 1.52 3.18 19.60
N ALA A 743 2.41 3.52 18.68
CA ALA A 743 2.44 2.93 17.34
C ALA A 743 2.80 1.42 17.34
N GLY A 744 3.30 0.89 18.45
CA GLY A 744 3.61 -0.54 18.60
C GLY A 744 2.44 -1.47 18.26
N TYR A 745 1.20 -1.04 18.49
CA TYR A 745 -0.01 -1.77 18.10
C TYR A 745 -0.08 -2.02 16.57
N PHE A 746 0.43 -1.12 15.75
CA PHE A 746 0.36 -1.22 14.30
C PHE A 746 1.54 -1.99 13.65
N SER A 747 2.22 -2.84 14.40
CA SER A 747 3.22 -3.76 13.83
C SER A 747 2.53 -4.83 12.97
N SER A 748 3.05 -5.06 11.75
CA SER A 748 2.60 -6.19 10.93
C SER A 748 2.93 -7.55 11.56
N ASP A 749 3.94 -7.63 12.43
CA ASP A 749 4.23 -8.85 13.19
C ASP A 749 3.07 -9.22 14.12
N ARG A 750 2.49 -8.22 14.82
CA ARG A 750 1.27 -8.44 15.62
C ARG A 750 0.12 -8.90 14.73
N THR A 751 -0.12 -8.22 13.60
CA THR A 751 -1.21 -8.55 12.69
C THR A 751 -1.08 -10.00 12.19
N ILE A 752 0.11 -10.39 11.73
CA ILE A 752 0.36 -11.76 11.24
C ILE A 752 0.25 -12.80 12.35
N ALA A 753 0.70 -12.48 13.55
CA ALA A 753 0.49 -13.38 14.71
C ALA A 753 -1.01 -13.61 14.99
N GLU A 754 -1.85 -12.58 14.85
CA GLU A 754 -3.31 -12.71 14.97
C GLU A 754 -3.92 -13.52 13.83
N TYR A 755 -3.51 -13.27 12.57
CA TYR A 755 -3.92 -14.13 11.45
C TYR A 755 -3.57 -15.60 11.68
N ASN A 756 -2.34 -15.87 12.13
CA ASN A 756 -1.92 -17.25 12.39
C ASN A 756 -2.70 -17.89 13.52
N ARG A 757 -2.88 -17.19 14.64
CA ARG A 757 -3.62 -17.71 15.80
C ARG A 757 -5.08 -18.04 15.48
N ASP A 758 -5.76 -17.13 14.74
CA ASP A 758 -7.21 -17.16 14.62
C ASP A 758 -7.68 -17.81 13.29
N ILE A 759 -6.90 -17.70 12.22
CA ILE A 759 -7.31 -18.11 10.86
C ILE A 759 -6.41 -19.24 10.33
N TRP A 760 -5.09 -19.00 10.18
CA TRP A 760 -4.21 -19.91 9.46
C TRP A 760 -3.85 -21.18 10.21
N LYS A 761 -3.49 -21.07 11.49
CA LYS A 761 -3.10 -22.18 12.40
C LYS A 761 -1.97 -23.02 11.80
N LEU A 762 -0.88 -22.32 11.38
CA LEU A 762 0.33 -22.91 10.80
C LEU A 762 1.17 -23.62 11.84
#